data_104ee32ab022f5e0350a43e57068ae27
#
_entry.id   104ee32ab022f5e0350a43e57068ae27
#
_cell.length_a   1.000
_cell.length_b   1.000
_cell.length_c   1.000
_cell.angle_alpha   90.00
_cell.angle_beta   90.00
_cell.angle_gamma   90.00
#
_symmetry.space_group_name_H-M   'P 1'
#
loop_
_entity.id
_entity.type
_entity.pdbx_description
1 polymer ?
#
loop_
_entity_poly.entity_id
_entity_poly.type
_entity_poly.pdbx_seq_one_letter_code
_entity_poly.pdbx_strand_id
1 'polypeptide(L)'
;MEDSSPTLSAKTAPQLRFGKIDDLASRVAAATDAARRLLFSEQHEDGYWCGELEADVTLEADYLVLHTMLGTVDAERFAKAALYILKRQNEDGGWSIYPGGPSNISASVKAYFGLKLAGCKADHPALERARTKILELGGVTEVNTFTKLYLCFFGQYDYDAIPAIPPEIVLFPNWFWFNIYEISSWSRAMLVPLSICYAKKPFKKLPDEMGIEELFVGGRDKSRMHLHWDKNLISWRNFFLVLDRFTHWAERVHIRPLRSLALKRAEKWMLERFEMSDGLAAIFPSIMNSVIAMRCLGYSVDDPQVIRALDEFEKLGLEEGDTFRMQPCVSPVWDTAYALFALGEAGVPRNDARMVKCADWLLQKQVRNAGDWKVKNPEGQPGGWYFEFNNEFYPDVDDSAQVCLALSRVEHPNGRYQRESVLRAIDWILSMQCRNGGWASFDKDNDRMVFQYVPFADHNAMLDPATVDITGRILEMLAAYGYDKNHGVVKKATEFLRKEQEPDGSWFGRWGVNYIYGTMLVLRGLEAVGIDHHEPYVQQAAEWLRMMQNADGGWGEVSGSYDDPNAKGSGESTASQTAWAVLGLMAANDMRSDSVARGIAYLLRTQQKDGSWDEPQFTGTGFPRVFYLKYHMYRQYFPLLALTTYAKMVSGEASS
;
A
#
# COMPACT_ATOMS: atom_id res chain seq x y z
N MET A 1 -34.79 -12.22 44.48
CA MET A 1 -34.12 -12.74 43.28
C MET A 1 -32.92 -11.87 43.10
N GLU A 2 -31.79 -12.40 43.53
CA GLU A 2 -30.54 -11.65 43.65
C GLU A 2 -29.87 -11.53 42.28
N ASP A 3 -29.47 -10.32 42.01
CA ASP A 3 -28.70 -9.94 40.81
C ASP A 3 -27.22 -10.29 41.07
N SER A 4 -26.70 -11.24 40.34
CA SER A 4 -25.29 -11.67 40.42
C SER A 4 -24.54 -11.33 39.13
N SER A 5 -24.07 -10.08 39.05
CA SER A 5 -23.09 -9.66 38.08
C SER A 5 -21.68 -10.14 38.49
N PRO A 6 -20.89 -10.76 37.65
CA PRO A 6 -19.52 -11.14 38.01
C PRO A 6 -18.59 -9.93 37.93
N THR A 7 -18.06 -9.53 39.07
CA THR A 7 -16.95 -8.58 39.21
C THR A 7 -15.67 -9.19 38.61
N LEU A 8 -15.19 -8.64 37.49
CA LEU A 8 -13.87 -8.91 36.96
C LEU A 8 -12.80 -8.36 37.92
N SER A 9 -12.10 -9.28 38.56
CA SER A 9 -10.92 -9.00 39.38
C SER A 9 -9.82 -8.40 38.51
N ALA A 10 -9.49 -7.13 38.75
CA ALA A 10 -8.30 -6.50 38.18
C ALA A 10 -7.04 -7.23 38.67
N LYS A 11 -6.40 -7.98 37.78
CA LYS A 11 -5.06 -8.50 38.02
C LYS A 11 -4.09 -7.33 38.07
N THR A 12 -3.59 -7.01 39.24
CA THR A 12 -2.52 -6.04 39.47
C THR A 12 -1.28 -6.45 38.67
N ALA A 13 -0.97 -5.72 37.61
CA ALA A 13 0.27 -5.87 36.87
C ALA A 13 1.46 -5.54 37.79
N PRO A 14 2.61 -6.23 37.67
CA PRO A 14 3.78 -5.95 38.47
C PRO A 14 4.26 -4.52 38.17
N GLN A 15 4.33 -3.69 39.20
CA GLN A 15 4.94 -2.35 39.10
C GLN A 15 6.41 -2.52 38.71
N LEU A 16 6.71 -2.22 37.45
CA LEU A 16 8.09 -2.06 36.97
C LEU A 16 8.69 -0.84 37.68
N ARG A 17 9.50 -1.06 38.73
CA ARG A 17 10.34 -0.01 39.33
C ARG A 17 11.39 0.37 38.29
N PHE A 18 11.18 1.49 37.61
CA PHE A 18 12.18 2.09 36.76
C PHE A 18 13.37 2.48 37.66
N GLY A 19 14.58 2.06 37.25
CA GLY A 19 15.83 2.59 37.77
C GLY A 19 15.85 4.12 37.61
N LYS A 20 16.81 4.78 38.24
CA LYS A 20 16.94 6.24 38.21
C LYS A 20 16.76 6.78 36.79
N ILE A 21 16.14 7.93 36.62
CA ILE A 21 15.89 8.62 35.32
C ILE A 21 17.16 8.66 34.45
N ASP A 22 18.33 8.81 35.05
CA ASP A 22 19.64 8.78 34.37
C ASP A 22 19.93 7.45 33.63
N ASP A 23 19.42 6.32 34.14
CA ASP A 23 19.61 5.00 33.50
C ASP A 23 18.74 4.87 32.21
N LEU A 24 17.51 5.37 32.23
CA LEU A 24 16.62 5.33 31.05
C LEU A 24 17.15 6.23 29.94
N ALA A 25 17.58 7.45 30.24
CA ALA A 25 18.15 8.37 29.27
C ALA A 25 19.41 7.79 28.61
N SER A 26 20.30 7.18 29.39
CA SER A 26 21.49 6.51 28.86
C SER A 26 21.17 5.35 27.93
N ARG A 27 20.16 4.53 28.28
CA ARG A 27 19.70 3.42 27.45
C ARG A 27 19.07 3.89 26.15
N VAL A 28 18.25 4.94 26.19
CA VAL A 28 17.67 5.57 24.99
C VAL A 28 18.76 6.09 24.06
N ALA A 29 19.77 6.78 24.60
CA ALA A 29 20.90 7.27 23.82
C ALA A 29 21.68 6.12 23.14
N ALA A 30 21.97 5.06 23.88
CA ALA A 30 22.67 3.88 23.33
C ALA A 30 21.87 3.18 22.24
N ALA A 31 20.55 3.04 22.42
CA ALA A 31 19.64 2.44 21.45
C ALA A 31 19.52 3.30 20.18
N THR A 32 19.40 4.61 20.33
CA THR A 32 19.41 5.59 19.24
C THR A 32 20.69 5.50 18.42
N ASP A 33 21.86 5.44 19.08
CA ASP A 33 23.15 5.31 18.43
C ASP A 33 23.28 3.98 17.66
N ALA A 34 22.78 2.88 18.19
CA ALA A 34 22.81 1.59 17.53
C ALA A 34 21.94 1.61 16.25
N ALA A 35 20.69 2.09 16.34
CA ALA A 35 19.79 2.21 15.20
C ALA A 35 20.33 3.19 14.13
N ARG A 36 20.92 4.30 14.53
CA ARG A 36 21.56 5.26 13.61
C ARG A 36 22.73 4.63 12.85
N ARG A 37 23.59 3.84 13.53
CA ARG A 37 24.69 3.13 12.86
C ARG A 37 24.18 2.11 11.88
N LEU A 38 23.14 1.37 12.24
CA LEU A 38 22.52 0.39 11.35
C LEU A 38 21.98 1.05 10.09
N LEU A 39 21.17 2.10 10.21
CA LEU A 39 20.64 2.82 9.05
C LEU A 39 21.77 3.29 8.11
N PHE A 40 22.83 3.88 8.64
CA PHE A 40 23.95 4.28 7.78
C PHE A 40 24.71 3.12 7.14
N SER A 41 24.74 1.94 7.76
CA SER A 41 25.37 0.76 7.15
C SER A 41 24.57 0.19 6.00
N GLU A 42 23.28 0.49 5.92
CA GLU A 42 22.37 0.08 4.85
C GLU A 42 22.20 1.14 3.74
N GLN A 43 22.82 2.31 3.89
CA GLN A 43 22.79 3.35 2.87
C GLN A 43 23.52 2.90 1.62
N HIS A 44 22.83 2.94 0.46
CA HIS A 44 23.44 2.67 -0.83
C HIS A 44 24.55 3.67 -1.16
N GLU A 45 25.51 3.26 -1.97
CA GLU A 45 26.63 4.14 -2.38
C GLU A 45 26.17 5.41 -3.08
N ASP A 46 25.01 5.42 -3.74
CA ASP A 46 24.41 6.62 -4.35
C ASP A 46 23.67 7.52 -3.35
N GLY A 47 23.56 7.13 -2.08
CA GLY A 47 22.98 7.92 -1.01
C GLY A 47 21.53 7.60 -0.62
N TYR A 48 20.86 6.69 -1.30
CA TYR A 48 19.49 6.30 -0.99
C TYR A 48 19.39 5.06 -0.08
N TRP A 49 18.18 4.77 0.39
CA TRP A 49 17.77 3.50 1.01
C TRP A 49 16.63 2.89 0.21
N CYS A 50 16.60 1.58 0.15
CA CYS A 50 15.51 0.82 -0.46
C CYS A 50 15.38 -0.52 0.25
N GLY A 51 14.41 -0.65 1.14
CA GLY A 51 14.06 -1.90 1.79
C GLY A 51 13.19 -2.79 0.91
N GLU A 52 13.08 -4.05 1.29
CA GLU A 52 12.15 -4.97 0.64
C GLU A 52 10.70 -4.59 0.98
N LEU A 53 9.83 -4.69 -0.01
CA LEU A 53 8.38 -4.71 0.14
C LEU A 53 7.89 -6.15 -0.02
N GLU A 54 7.58 -6.82 1.09
CA GLU A 54 7.05 -8.18 1.08
C GLU A 54 5.51 -8.17 1.00
N ALA A 55 4.96 -9.03 0.17
CA ALA A 55 3.52 -9.21 -0.01
C ALA A 55 3.12 -10.69 0.13
N ASP A 56 1.87 -10.99 -0.23
CA ASP A 56 1.36 -12.35 -0.23
C ASP A 56 1.78 -13.15 -1.49
N VAL A 57 1.56 -14.47 -1.45
CA VAL A 57 1.99 -15.42 -2.49
C VAL A 57 1.30 -15.25 -3.85
N THR A 58 0.37 -14.32 -3.99
CA THR A 58 -0.29 -14.08 -5.28
C THR A 58 0.66 -13.54 -6.33
N LEU A 59 1.73 -12.85 -5.90
CA LEU A 59 2.74 -12.31 -6.82
C LEU A 59 3.57 -13.42 -7.46
N GLU A 60 4.03 -14.40 -6.68
CA GLU A 60 4.75 -15.57 -7.20
C GLU A 60 3.85 -16.40 -8.12
N ALA A 61 2.58 -16.58 -7.75
CA ALA A 61 1.62 -17.28 -8.60
C ALA A 61 1.41 -16.55 -9.93
N ASP A 62 1.29 -15.22 -9.91
CA ASP A 62 1.13 -14.41 -11.12
C ASP A 62 2.42 -14.36 -11.97
N TYR A 63 3.61 -14.41 -11.35
CA TYR A 63 4.89 -14.62 -12.04
C TYR A 63 4.87 -15.92 -12.86
N LEU A 64 4.46 -17.03 -12.24
CA LEU A 64 4.33 -18.33 -12.91
C LEU A 64 3.29 -18.28 -14.04
N VAL A 65 2.19 -17.56 -13.85
CA VAL A 65 1.16 -17.30 -14.87
C VAL A 65 1.73 -16.54 -16.07
N LEU A 66 2.46 -15.43 -15.84
CA LEU A 66 3.05 -14.62 -16.90
C LEU A 66 4.02 -15.44 -17.77
N HIS A 67 5.03 -16.06 -17.15
CA HIS A 67 6.05 -16.80 -17.89
C HIS A 67 5.50 -18.05 -18.55
N THR A 68 4.48 -18.69 -17.96
CA THR A 68 3.74 -19.75 -18.63
C THR A 68 3.02 -19.21 -19.85
N MET A 69 2.33 -18.06 -19.77
CA MET A 69 1.62 -17.45 -20.89
C MET A 69 2.56 -17.07 -22.03
N LEU A 70 3.72 -16.50 -21.73
CA LEU A 70 4.74 -16.11 -22.70
C LEU A 70 5.47 -17.32 -23.32
N GLY A 71 5.57 -18.43 -22.58
CA GLY A 71 6.38 -19.59 -22.96
C GLY A 71 7.87 -19.43 -22.60
N THR A 72 8.19 -18.58 -21.65
CA THR A 72 9.54 -18.28 -21.15
C THR A 72 9.77 -18.92 -19.78
N VAL A 73 9.44 -20.20 -19.65
CA VAL A 73 9.53 -20.96 -18.39
C VAL A 73 10.99 -21.22 -18.03
N ASP A 74 11.41 -20.72 -16.86
CA ASP A 74 12.65 -21.09 -16.20
C ASP A 74 12.35 -22.12 -15.11
N ALA A 75 12.76 -23.37 -15.33
CA ALA A 75 12.41 -24.47 -14.42
C ALA A 75 13.01 -24.33 -13.01
N GLU A 76 14.22 -23.76 -12.88
CA GLU A 76 14.85 -23.54 -11.58
C GLU A 76 14.12 -22.46 -10.79
N ARG A 77 13.85 -21.32 -11.41
CA ARG A 77 13.13 -20.21 -10.78
C ARG A 77 11.69 -20.59 -10.47
N PHE A 78 11.03 -21.37 -11.33
CA PHE A 78 9.70 -21.92 -11.06
C PHE A 78 9.69 -22.82 -9.83
N ALA A 79 10.69 -23.68 -9.66
CA ALA A 79 10.82 -24.52 -8.48
C ALA A 79 11.05 -23.70 -7.20
N LYS A 80 11.87 -22.64 -7.26
CA LYS A 80 12.11 -21.72 -6.15
C LYS A 80 10.84 -20.95 -5.76
N ALA A 81 10.06 -20.45 -6.73
CA ALA A 81 8.78 -19.78 -6.51
C ALA A 81 7.75 -20.75 -5.91
N ALA A 82 7.66 -21.97 -6.44
CA ALA A 82 6.77 -23.00 -5.88
C ALA A 82 7.13 -23.33 -4.43
N LEU A 83 8.41 -23.43 -4.11
CA LEU A 83 8.86 -23.70 -2.73
C LEU A 83 8.49 -22.55 -1.79
N TYR A 84 8.61 -21.29 -2.23
CA TYR A 84 8.17 -20.13 -1.46
C TYR A 84 6.66 -20.20 -1.17
N ILE A 85 5.84 -20.47 -2.20
CA ILE A 85 4.38 -20.63 -2.05
C ILE A 85 4.07 -21.75 -1.04
N LEU A 86 4.73 -22.91 -1.14
CA LEU A 86 4.52 -24.05 -0.22
C LEU A 86 4.88 -23.71 1.23
N LYS A 87 5.97 -22.95 1.46
CA LYS A 87 6.40 -22.52 2.81
C LYS A 87 5.40 -21.57 3.49
N ARG A 88 4.53 -20.91 2.72
CA ARG A 88 3.53 -19.93 3.20
C ARG A 88 2.11 -20.52 3.33
N GLN A 89 1.93 -21.83 3.12
CA GLN A 89 0.62 -22.47 3.28
C GLN A 89 0.18 -22.46 4.74
N ASN A 90 -1.04 -22.00 5.01
CA ASN A 90 -1.64 -22.04 6.34
C ASN A 90 -1.89 -23.49 6.81
N GLU A 91 -2.06 -23.68 8.11
CA GLU A 91 -2.38 -25.01 8.69
C GLU A 91 -3.67 -25.61 8.13
N ASP A 92 -4.67 -24.77 7.83
CA ASP A 92 -5.95 -25.18 7.24
C ASP A 92 -5.86 -25.54 5.74
N GLY A 93 -4.67 -25.41 5.14
CA GLY A 93 -4.38 -25.77 3.77
C GLY A 93 -4.56 -24.65 2.74
N GLY A 94 -5.11 -23.48 3.10
CA GLY A 94 -5.21 -22.32 2.22
C GLY A 94 -4.02 -21.39 2.34
N TRP A 95 -4.13 -20.19 1.75
CA TRP A 95 -3.18 -19.09 1.87
C TRP A 95 -3.89 -17.80 2.26
N SER A 96 -3.27 -17.07 3.18
CA SER A 96 -3.73 -15.75 3.62
C SER A 96 -3.09 -14.63 2.80
N ILE A 97 -3.66 -13.42 2.91
CA ILE A 97 -3.12 -12.18 2.32
C ILE A 97 -2.27 -11.35 3.30
N TYR A 98 -2.05 -11.87 4.52
CA TYR A 98 -1.11 -11.35 5.51
C TYR A 98 -0.80 -12.46 6.54
N PRO A 99 0.38 -12.47 7.19
CA PRO A 99 0.76 -13.49 8.15
C PRO A 99 -0.22 -13.61 9.30
N GLY A 100 -0.62 -14.86 9.63
CA GLY A 100 -1.60 -15.14 10.68
C GLY A 100 -3.05 -14.81 10.33
N GLY A 101 -3.32 -14.32 9.14
CA GLY A 101 -4.68 -14.06 8.66
C GLY A 101 -5.43 -15.33 8.23
N PRO A 102 -6.77 -15.24 8.08
CA PRO A 102 -7.57 -16.35 7.56
C PRO A 102 -7.20 -16.66 6.12
N SER A 103 -7.41 -17.92 5.69
CA SER A 103 -7.21 -18.30 4.30
C SER A 103 -8.15 -17.52 3.38
N ASN A 104 -7.56 -16.87 2.36
CA ASN A 104 -8.28 -16.09 1.35
C ASN A 104 -8.53 -16.94 0.11
N ILE A 105 -9.75 -16.90 -0.43
CA ILE A 105 -10.13 -17.72 -1.57
C ILE A 105 -9.31 -17.40 -2.83
N SER A 106 -9.09 -16.12 -3.14
CA SER A 106 -8.35 -15.69 -4.33
C SER A 106 -6.87 -16.03 -4.22
N ALA A 107 -6.24 -15.79 -3.07
CA ALA A 107 -4.86 -16.17 -2.81
C ALA A 107 -4.67 -17.70 -2.87
N SER A 108 -5.60 -18.45 -2.30
CA SER A 108 -5.54 -19.92 -2.30
C SER A 108 -5.68 -20.51 -3.71
N VAL A 109 -6.60 -20.00 -4.52
CA VAL A 109 -6.76 -20.47 -5.92
C VAL A 109 -5.57 -20.07 -6.77
N LYS A 110 -5.03 -18.86 -6.64
CA LYS A 110 -3.81 -18.43 -7.35
C LYS A 110 -2.61 -19.30 -6.97
N ALA A 111 -2.38 -19.51 -5.67
CA ALA A 111 -1.30 -20.37 -5.17
C ALA A 111 -1.43 -21.81 -5.69
N TYR A 112 -2.64 -22.39 -5.60
CA TYR A 112 -2.93 -23.73 -6.15
C TYR A 112 -2.60 -23.81 -7.64
N PHE A 113 -3.08 -22.84 -8.43
CA PHE A 113 -2.87 -22.81 -9.88
C PHE A 113 -1.38 -22.59 -10.20
N GLY A 114 -0.71 -21.67 -9.52
CA GLY A 114 0.74 -21.45 -9.67
C GLY A 114 1.55 -22.70 -9.39
N LEU A 115 1.23 -23.44 -8.33
CA LEU A 115 1.88 -24.72 -8.02
C LEU A 115 1.66 -25.77 -9.12
N LYS A 116 0.46 -25.83 -9.71
CA LYS A 116 0.17 -26.71 -10.87
C LYS A 116 1.01 -26.31 -12.09
N LEU A 117 1.14 -25.00 -12.37
CA LEU A 117 2.00 -24.50 -13.46
C LEU A 117 3.50 -24.80 -13.24
N ALA A 118 3.93 -24.84 -11.98
CA ALA A 118 5.28 -25.26 -11.61
C ALA A 118 5.50 -26.78 -11.60
N GLY A 119 4.48 -27.57 -12.00
CA GLY A 119 4.58 -29.02 -12.14
C GLY A 119 4.20 -29.81 -10.89
N CYS A 120 3.66 -29.20 -9.84
CA CYS A 120 3.12 -29.94 -8.69
C CYS A 120 1.89 -30.74 -9.11
N LYS A 121 1.87 -32.02 -8.79
CA LYS A 121 0.73 -32.91 -9.10
C LYS A 121 -0.44 -32.67 -8.15
N ALA A 122 -1.67 -32.91 -8.60
CA ALA A 122 -2.87 -32.73 -7.81
C ALA A 122 -2.95 -33.61 -6.54
N ASP A 123 -2.24 -34.73 -6.52
CA ASP A 123 -2.09 -35.65 -5.39
C ASP A 123 -0.97 -35.26 -4.40
N HIS A 124 -0.30 -34.15 -4.62
CA HIS A 124 0.64 -33.60 -3.64
C HIS A 124 -0.10 -33.21 -2.36
N PRO A 125 0.37 -33.60 -1.17
CA PRO A 125 -0.35 -33.38 0.10
C PRO A 125 -0.76 -31.92 0.35
N ALA A 126 0.06 -30.95 -0.07
CA ALA A 126 -0.28 -29.53 0.05
C ALA A 126 -1.46 -29.15 -0.85
N LEU A 127 -1.51 -29.67 -2.10
CA LEU A 127 -2.60 -29.40 -3.03
C LEU A 127 -3.91 -30.09 -2.62
N GLU A 128 -3.85 -31.28 -2.01
CA GLU A 128 -5.04 -31.95 -1.49
C GLU A 128 -5.68 -31.15 -0.35
N ARG A 129 -4.87 -30.66 0.62
CA ARG A 129 -5.36 -29.76 1.67
C ARG A 129 -5.92 -28.47 1.09
N ALA A 130 -5.22 -27.86 0.14
CA ALA A 130 -5.64 -26.62 -0.49
C ALA A 130 -6.96 -26.79 -1.24
N ARG A 131 -7.14 -27.87 -1.99
CA ARG A 131 -8.40 -28.20 -2.68
C ARG A 131 -9.56 -28.28 -1.69
N THR A 132 -9.37 -28.99 -0.58
CA THR A 132 -10.40 -29.09 0.45
C THR A 132 -10.78 -27.70 0.97
N LYS A 133 -9.80 -26.88 1.32
CA LYS A 133 -10.03 -25.52 1.84
C LYS A 133 -10.70 -24.61 0.81
N ILE A 134 -10.24 -24.63 -0.43
CA ILE A 134 -10.84 -23.85 -1.53
C ILE A 134 -12.31 -24.21 -1.74
N LEU A 135 -12.65 -25.50 -1.71
CA LEU A 135 -14.04 -25.95 -1.85
C LEU A 135 -14.92 -25.53 -0.65
N GLU A 136 -14.37 -25.54 0.57
CA GLU A 136 -15.04 -25.01 1.77
C GLU A 136 -15.33 -23.50 1.65
N LEU A 137 -14.43 -22.75 1.03
CA LEU A 137 -14.57 -21.32 0.80
C LEU A 137 -15.49 -20.98 -0.39
N GLY A 138 -16.10 -21.98 -1.04
CA GLY A 138 -17.06 -21.81 -2.14
C GLY A 138 -16.50 -22.10 -3.54
N GLY A 139 -15.23 -22.50 -3.65
CA GLY A 139 -14.59 -22.87 -4.89
C GLY A 139 -14.17 -21.69 -5.76
N VAL A 140 -13.70 -22.01 -6.97
CA VAL A 140 -13.10 -21.01 -7.90
C VAL A 140 -14.10 -19.94 -8.38
N THR A 141 -15.41 -20.13 -8.22
CA THR A 141 -16.41 -19.12 -8.59
C THR A 141 -16.43 -17.90 -7.68
N GLU A 142 -15.92 -18.03 -6.45
CA GLU A 142 -15.91 -16.97 -5.43
C GLU A 142 -14.65 -16.08 -5.47
N VAL A 143 -13.67 -16.37 -6.35
CA VAL A 143 -12.47 -15.56 -6.47
C VAL A 143 -12.77 -14.19 -7.09
N ASN A 144 -11.88 -13.22 -6.86
CA ASN A 144 -11.99 -11.87 -7.42
C ASN A 144 -11.82 -11.84 -8.94
N THR A 145 -12.19 -10.72 -9.55
CA THR A 145 -12.20 -10.52 -11.01
C THR A 145 -10.82 -10.68 -11.64
N PHE A 146 -9.74 -10.23 -10.97
CA PHE A 146 -8.37 -10.40 -11.48
C PHE A 146 -8.00 -11.88 -11.59
N THR A 147 -8.27 -12.65 -10.56
CA THR A 147 -8.01 -14.10 -10.56
C THR A 147 -8.80 -14.78 -11.67
N LYS A 148 -10.10 -14.48 -11.81
CA LYS A 148 -10.94 -15.02 -12.89
C LYS A 148 -10.36 -14.70 -14.28
N LEU A 149 -9.91 -13.46 -14.49
CA LEU A 149 -9.36 -13.04 -15.77
C LEU A 149 -8.06 -13.79 -16.12
N TYR A 150 -7.15 -13.98 -15.16
CA TYR A 150 -5.92 -14.76 -15.39
C TYR A 150 -6.22 -16.24 -15.67
N LEU A 151 -7.21 -16.80 -15.02
CA LEU A 151 -7.69 -18.15 -15.33
C LEU A 151 -8.30 -18.25 -16.76
N CYS A 152 -8.94 -17.18 -17.27
CA CYS A 152 -9.44 -17.13 -18.64
C CYS A 152 -8.31 -17.26 -19.66
N PHE A 153 -7.10 -16.74 -19.39
CA PHE A 153 -5.94 -16.86 -20.32
C PHE A 153 -5.57 -18.31 -20.62
N PHE A 154 -5.94 -19.23 -19.75
CA PHE A 154 -5.68 -20.66 -19.90
C PHE A 154 -6.94 -21.49 -20.08
N GLY A 155 -8.10 -20.85 -20.30
CA GLY A 155 -9.38 -21.54 -20.42
C GLY A 155 -9.88 -22.20 -19.14
N GLN A 156 -9.30 -21.89 -17.98
CA GLN A 156 -9.72 -22.39 -16.69
C GLN A 156 -10.97 -21.67 -16.16
N TYR A 157 -11.26 -20.48 -16.70
CA TYR A 157 -12.51 -19.72 -16.48
C TYR A 157 -13.06 -19.20 -17.81
N ASP A 158 -14.31 -18.73 -17.84
CA ASP A 158 -14.96 -18.30 -19.07
C ASP A 158 -14.98 -16.77 -19.19
N TYR A 159 -14.52 -16.21 -20.31
CA TYR A 159 -14.56 -14.76 -20.59
C TYR A 159 -15.97 -14.17 -20.57
N ASP A 160 -17.00 -14.97 -20.83
CA ASP A 160 -18.38 -14.51 -20.77
C ASP A 160 -18.94 -14.44 -19.33
N ALA A 161 -18.19 -14.95 -18.36
CA ALA A 161 -18.56 -15.01 -16.94
C ALA A 161 -17.79 -14.01 -16.05
N ILE A 162 -16.89 -13.23 -16.62
CA ILE A 162 -16.19 -12.13 -15.94
C ILE A 162 -16.80 -10.78 -16.36
N PRO A 163 -16.63 -9.71 -15.55
CA PRO A 163 -17.06 -8.37 -15.95
C PRO A 163 -16.46 -7.94 -17.29
N ALA A 164 -17.27 -7.30 -18.12
CA ALA A 164 -16.80 -6.72 -19.37
C ALA A 164 -15.89 -5.52 -19.13
N ILE A 165 -14.72 -5.50 -19.79
CA ILE A 165 -13.76 -4.41 -19.74
C ILE A 165 -13.50 -3.89 -21.17
N PRO A 166 -14.47 -3.18 -21.77
CA PRO A 166 -14.34 -2.76 -23.16
C PRO A 166 -13.28 -1.66 -23.30
N PRO A 167 -12.34 -1.76 -24.26
CA PRO A 167 -11.33 -0.73 -24.49
C PRO A 167 -11.92 0.63 -24.90
N GLU A 168 -13.18 0.67 -25.34
CA GLU A 168 -13.91 1.89 -25.67
C GLU A 168 -13.99 2.88 -24.51
N ILE A 169 -13.79 2.44 -23.27
CA ILE A 169 -13.75 3.32 -22.08
C ILE A 169 -12.69 4.43 -22.22
N VAL A 170 -11.57 4.19 -22.91
CA VAL A 170 -10.50 5.19 -23.13
C VAL A 170 -10.89 6.29 -24.11
N LEU A 171 -12.02 6.14 -24.82
CA LEU A 171 -12.52 7.12 -25.77
C LEU A 171 -13.43 8.17 -25.13
N PHE A 172 -13.92 7.92 -23.91
CA PHE A 172 -14.76 8.91 -23.24
C PHE A 172 -13.93 10.17 -22.92
N PRO A 173 -14.45 11.36 -23.25
CA PRO A 173 -13.76 12.60 -22.98
C PRO A 173 -13.74 12.90 -21.47
N ASN A 174 -12.72 13.62 -21.01
CA ASN A 174 -12.50 13.91 -19.58
C ASN A 174 -13.66 14.69 -18.91
N TRP A 175 -14.49 15.40 -19.70
CA TRP A 175 -15.68 16.08 -19.18
C TRP A 175 -16.90 15.15 -19.00
N PHE A 176 -16.85 13.97 -19.61
CA PHE A 176 -17.94 13.02 -19.49
C PHE A 176 -17.95 12.39 -18.10
N TRP A 177 -19.15 12.18 -17.57
CA TRP A 177 -19.34 11.69 -16.21
C TRP A 177 -18.63 10.33 -15.93
N PHE A 178 -18.54 9.47 -16.93
CA PHE A 178 -17.88 8.18 -16.88
C PHE A 178 -16.65 8.20 -17.79
N ASN A 179 -15.46 8.41 -17.23
CA ASN A 179 -14.20 8.36 -17.95
C ASN A 179 -13.10 7.78 -17.06
N ILE A 180 -11.96 7.40 -17.64
CA ILE A 180 -10.88 6.72 -16.91
C ILE A 180 -10.23 7.58 -15.81
N TYR A 181 -10.37 8.90 -15.83
CA TYR A 181 -9.82 9.80 -14.81
C TYR A 181 -10.76 10.02 -13.62
N GLU A 182 -11.95 9.38 -13.63
CA GLU A 182 -12.82 9.30 -12.46
C GLU A 182 -12.53 8.07 -11.60
N ILE A 183 -11.60 7.22 -12.00
CA ILE A 183 -11.06 6.11 -11.21
C ILE A 183 -9.60 6.38 -10.85
N SER A 184 -9.08 5.74 -9.82
CA SER A 184 -7.72 5.93 -9.31
C SER A 184 -6.62 5.67 -10.35
N SER A 185 -5.44 6.27 -10.14
CA SER A 185 -4.28 6.13 -11.02
C SER A 185 -3.86 4.66 -11.20
N TRP A 186 -3.78 3.90 -10.12
CA TRP A 186 -3.44 2.47 -10.16
C TRP A 186 -4.54 1.64 -10.86
N SER A 187 -5.82 1.96 -10.65
CA SER A 187 -6.91 1.28 -11.38
C SER A 187 -6.85 1.57 -12.88
N ARG A 188 -6.52 2.79 -13.30
CA ARG A 188 -6.29 3.13 -14.73
C ARG A 188 -5.14 2.30 -15.30
N ALA A 189 -4.01 2.27 -14.59
CA ALA A 189 -2.81 1.55 -15.03
C ALA A 189 -3.02 0.03 -15.16
N MET A 190 -3.93 -0.54 -14.38
CA MET A 190 -4.33 -1.94 -14.50
C MET A 190 -5.42 -2.15 -15.58
N LEU A 191 -6.45 -1.31 -15.58
CA LEU A 191 -7.65 -1.50 -16.40
C LEU A 191 -7.38 -1.27 -17.88
N VAL A 192 -6.53 -0.30 -18.26
CA VAL A 192 -6.26 -0.02 -19.68
C VAL A 192 -5.60 -1.22 -20.38
N PRO A 193 -4.48 -1.82 -19.89
CA PRO A 193 -3.94 -3.02 -20.51
C PRO A 193 -4.90 -4.22 -20.43
N LEU A 194 -5.64 -4.40 -19.33
CA LEU A 194 -6.63 -5.48 -19.22
C LEU A 194 -7.79 -5.35 -20.20
N SER A 195 -8.18 -4.12 -20.58
CA SER A 195 -9.19 -3.89 -21.60
C SER A 195 -8.73 -4.39 -22.98
N ILE A 196 -7.44 -4.27 -23.30
CA ILE A 196 -6.83 -4.85 -24.50
C ILE A 196 -6.89 -6.37 -24.43
N CYS A 197 -6.49 -6.96 -23.29
CA CYS A 197 -6.54 -8.41 -23.07
C CYS A 197 -7.99 -8.93 -23.20
N TYR A 198 -8.96 -8.26 -22.58
CA TYR A 198 -10.36 -8.61 -22.67
C TYR A 198 -10.88 -8.57 -24.13
N ALA A 199 -10.52 -7.54 -24.89
CA ALA A 199 -10.93 -7.41 -26.29
C ALA A 199 -10.31 -8.47 -27.20
N LYS A 200 -9.10 -8.93 -26.91
CA LYS A 200 -8.32 -9.90 -27.70
C LYS A 200 -8.52 -11.34 -27.25
N LYS A 201 -8.97 -11.56 -26.00
CA LYS A 201 -9.23 -12.86 -25.39
C LYS A 201 -8.03 -13.83 -25.59
N PRO A 202 -6.82 -13.50 -25.11
CA PRO A 202 -5.68 -14.39 -25.27
C PRO A 202 -6.00 -15.76 -24.65
N PHE A 203 -5.51 -16.82 -25.32
CA PHE A 203 -5.71 -18.18 -24.89
C PHE A 203 -4.46 -19.01 -25.12
N LYS A 204 -4.00 -19.71 -24.09
CA LYS A 204 -2.96 -20.72 -24.17
C LYS A 204 -3.47 -22.03 -23.59
N LYS A 205 -3.50 -23.08 -24.41
CA LYS A 205 -3.87 -24.41 -23.95
C LYS A 205 -2.81 -24.98 -23.00
N LEU A 206 -3.26 -25.47 -21.86
CA LEU A 206 -2.43 -26.20 -20.90
C LEU A 206 -2.62 -27.72 -21.09
N PRO A 207 -1.63 -28.55 -20.66
CA PRO A 207 -1.83 -29.97 -20.37
C PRO A 207 -2.97 -30.16 -19.35
N ASP A 208 -3.73 -31.23 -19.50
CA ASP A 208 -4.92 -31.48 -18.66
C ASP A 208 -4.55 -31.60 -17.16
N GLU A 209 -3.37 -32.13 -16.84
CA GLU A 209 -2.85 -32.23 -15.46
C GLU A 209 -2.61 -30.87 -14.79
N MET A 210 -2.44 -29.79 -15.54
CA MET A 210 -2.30 -28.42 -15.02
C MET A 210 -3.64 -27.69 -14.86
N GLY A 211 -4.76 -28.30 -15.28
CA GLY A 211 -6.09 -27.76 -15.11
C GLY A 211 -6.54 -27.74 -13.65
N ILE A 212 -7.58 -26.96 -13.35
CA ILE A 212 -8.14 -26.79 -11.99
C ILE A 212 -9.64 -27.11 -11.92
N GLU A 213 -10.12 -28.03 -12.76
CA GLU A 213 -11.55 -28.40 -12.78
C GLU A 213 -12.05 -28.92 -11.43
N GLU A 214 -11.16 -29.54 -10.66
CA GLU A 214 -11.41 -30.05 -9.32
C GLU A 214 -11.72 -28.96 -8.27
N LEU A 215 -11.52 -27.68 -8.58
CA LEU A 215 -11.84 -26.55 -7.70
C LEU A 215 -13.25 -25.98 -7.92
N PHE A 216 -14.02 -26.50 -8.87
CA PHE A 216 -15.42 -26.11 -9.06
C PHE A 216 -16.36 -26.91 -8.16
N VAL A 217 -17.12 -26.25 -7.31
CA VAL A 217 -18.12 -26.88 -6.46
C VAL A 217 -19.24 -27.50 -7.31
N GLY A 218 -19.33 -28.83 -7.31
CA GLY A 218 -20.31 -29.58 -8.11
C GLY A 218 -20.00 -29.63 -9.61
N GLY A 219 -18.73 -29.38 -10.00
CA GLY A 219 -18.25 -29.40 -11.37
C GLY A 219 -18.41 -28.07 -12.10
N ARG A 220 -17.77 -27.98 -13.26
CA ARG A 220 -17.75 -26.75 -14.08
C ARG A 220 -19.11 -26.55 -14.76
N ASP A 221 -19.97 -25.74 -14.15
CA ASP A 221 -21.28 -25.37 -14.68
C ASP A 221 -21.33 -23.86 -14.98
N LYS A 222 -21.47 -23.52 -16.27
CA LYS A 222 -21.58 -22.13 -16.72
C LYS A 222 -22.77 -21.39 -16.10
N SER A 223 -23.83 -22.09 -15.70
CA SER A 223 -24.99 -21.49 -15.06
C SER A 223 -24.72 -20.92 -13.68
N ARG A 224 -23.64 -21.38 -13.04
CA ARG A 224 -23.16 -20.91 -11.70
C ARG A 224 -22.10 -19.83 -11.79
N MET A 225 -21.56 -19.56 -12.97
CA MET A 225 -20.52 -18.55 -13.21
C MET A 225 -21.14 -17.19 -13.52
N HIS A 226 -21.93 -16.64 -12.62
CA HIS A 226 -22.58 -15.34 -12.83
C HIS A 226 -22.24 -14.36 -11.72
N LEU A 227 -22.20 -13.08 -12.08
CA LEU A 227 -22.11 -11.99 -11.11
C LEU A 227 -23.41 -11.92 -10.30
N HIS A 228 -23.28 -11.85 -8.97
CA HIS A 228 -24.42 -11.84 -8.07
C HIS A 228 -25.15 -10.50 -8.10
N TRP A 229 -26.47 -10.54 -8.28
CA TRP A 229 -27.35 -9.38 -8.19
C TRP A 229 -27.57 -8.96 -6.75
N ASP A 230 -27.70 -7.64 -6.57
CA ASP A 230 -28.13 -7.09 -5.29
C ASP A 230 -29.61 -7.46 -5.04
N LYS A 231 -29.94 -7.74 -3.77
CA LYS A 231 -31.33 -8.00 -3.35
C LYS A 231 -32.24 -6.78 -3.59
N ASN A 232 -31.70 -5.58 -3.50
CA ASN A 232 -32.38 -4.35 -3.86
C ASN A 232 -32.33 -4.19 -5.40
N LEU A 233 -33.48 -4.34 -6.06
CA LEU A 233 -33.57 -4.28 -7.53
C LEU A 233 -33.11 -2.94 -8.10
N ILE A 234 -33.33 -1.83 -7.38
CA ILE A 234 -32.89 -0.48 -7.77
C ILE A 234 -31.61 -0.15 -6.98
N SER A 235 -30.48 -0.59 -7.49
CA SER A 235 -29.16 -0.30 -6.92
C SER A 235 -28.16 0.03 -8.04
N TRP A 236 -27.10 0.78 -7.70
CA TRP A 236 -26.02 1.06 -8.63
C TRP A 236 -25.34 -0.21 -9.12
N ARG A 237 -25.19 -1.21 -8.25
CA ARG A 237 -24.64 -2.53 -8.62
C ARG A 237 -25.48 -3.17 -9.72
N ASN A 238 -26.80 -3.24 -9.55
CA ASN A 238 -27.69 -3.83 -10.56
C ASN A 238 -27.71 -3.01 -11.85
N PHE A 239 -27.63 -1.69 -11.77
CA PHE A 239 -27.47 -0.83 -12.95
C PHE A 239 -26.22 -1.20 -13.74
N PHE A 240 -25.06 -1.33 -13.10
CA PHE A 240 -23.83 -1.72 -13.77
C PHE A 240 -23.88 -3.18 -14.29
N LEU A 241 -24.55 -4.08 -13.60
CA LEU A 241 -24.76 -5.45 -14.09
C LEU A 241 -25.66 -5.50 -15.36
N VAL A 242 -26.65 -4.61 -15.48
CA VAL A 242 -27.43 -4.46 -16.72
C VAL A 242 -26.55 -3.95 -17.84
N LEU A 243 -25.73 -2.93 -17.57
CA LEU A 243 -24.76 -2.40 -18.54
C LEU A 243 -23.74 -3.45 -18.98
N ASP A 244 -23.23 -4.22 -18.03
CA ASP A 244 -22.33 -5.36 -18.28
C ASP A 244 -22.96 -6.39 -19.22
N ARG A 245 -24.19 -6.82 -18.93
CA ARG A 245 -24.93 -7.74 -19.81
C ARG A 245 -25.17 -7.19 -21.21
N PHE A 246 -25.48 -5.88 -21.31
CA PHE A 246 -25.62 -5.24 -22.61
C PHE A 246 -24.29 -5.23 -23.36
N THR A 247 -23.18 -4.96 -22.69
CA THR A 247 -21.83 -5.00 -23.28
C THR A 247 -21.50 -6.41 -23.79
N HIS A 248 -21.74 -7.46 -22.99
CA HIS A 248 -21.58 -8.85 -23.43
C HIS A 248 -22.46 -9.20 -24.62
N TRP A 249 -23.72 -8.72 -24.64
CA TRP A 249 -24.58 -8.91 -25.79
C TRP A 249 -24.04 -8.24 -27.05
N ALA A 250 -23.60 -6.97 -26.95
CA ALA A 250 -22.99 -6.24 -28.05
C ALA A 250 -21.72 -6.94 -28.57
N GLU A 251 -20.91 -7.48 -27.67
CA GLU A 251 -19.73 -8.30 -27.99
C GLU A 251 -20.11 -9.55 -28.83
N ARG A 252 -21.15 -10.30 -28.42
CA ARG A 252 -21.60 -11.49 -29.09
C ARG A 252 -22.16 -11.22 -30.50
N VAL A 253 -22.88 -10.11 -30.69
CA VAL A 253 -23.41 -9.71 -32.00
C VAL A 253 -22.41 -8.87 -32.82
N HIS A 254 -21.16 -8.76 -32.38
CA HIS A 254 -20.07 -8.06 -33.05
C HIS A 254 -20.34 -6.57 -33.31
N ILE A 255 -21.16 -5.91 -32.49
CA ILE A 255 -21.37 -4.46 -32.54
C ILE A 255 -20.21 -3.76 -31.84
N ARG A 256 -19.13 -3.43 -32.58
CA ARG A 256 -17.89 -2.86 -32.06
C ARG A 256 -17.38 -1.73 -32.95
N PRO A 257 -18.17 -0.66 -33.17
CA PRO A 257 -17.88 0.33 -34.22
C PRO A 257 -16.58 1.12 -34.01
N LEU A 258 -16.12 1.27 -32.76
CA LEU A 258 -14.94 2.05 -32.39
C LEU A 258 -13.77 1.20 -31.86
N ARG A 259 -13.89 -0.12 -31.89
CA ARG A 259 -12.90 -1.06 -31.30
C ARG A 259 -11.48 -0.80 -31.76
N SER A 260 -11.25 -0.63 -33.08
CA SER A 260 -9.91 -0.41 -33.61
C SER A 260 -9.32 0.93 -33.14
N LEU A 261 -10.14 1.98 -33.05
CA LEU A 261 -9.73 3.27 -32.52
C LEU A 261 -9.43 3.18 -31.01
N ALA A 262 -10.28 2.49 -30.27
CA ALA A 262 -10.13 2.28 -28.84
C ALA A 262 -8.83 1.53 -28.50
N LEU A 263 -8.54 0.43 -29.22
CA LEU A 263 -7.29 -0.33 -29.05
C LEU A 263 -6.06 0.53 -29.34
N LYS A 264 -6.04 1.30 -30.43
CA LYS A 264 -4.94 2.21 -30.73
C LYS A 264 -4.78 3.31 -29.66
N ARG A 265 -5.89 3.80 -29.11
CA ARG A 265 -5.84 4.81 -28.05
C ARG A 265 -5.33 4.22 -26.74
N ALA A 266 -5.77 3.00 -26.36
CA ALA A 266 -5.31 2.27 -25.19
C ALA A 266 -3.82 1.92 -25.29
N GLU A 267 -3.37 1.41 -26.44
CA GLU A 267 -1.96 1.15 -26.74
C GLU A 267 -1.11 2.42 -26.57
N LYS A 268 -1.51 3.52 -27.22
CA LYS A 268 -0.81 4.80 -27.11
C LYS A 268 -0.76 5.28 -25.66
N TRP A 269 -1.89 5.25 -24.94
CA TRP A 269 -1.96 5.65 -23.54
C TRP A 269 -1.01 4.84 -22.66
N MET A 270 -0.94 3.52 -22.87
CA MET A 270 -0.07 2.60 -22.16
C MET A 270 1.41 2.89 -22.44
N LEU A 271 1.81 2.98 -23.71
CA LEU A 271 3.20 3.17 -24.13
C LEU A 271 3.77 4.53 -23.71
N GLU A 272 2.95 5.60 -23.76
CA GLU A 272 3.37 6.94 -23.29
C GLU A 272 3.84 6.92 -21.83
N ARG A 273 3.28 6.04 -20.99
CA ARG A 273 3.60 5.94 -19.56
C ARG A 273 4.77 5.03 -19.24
N PHE A 274 5.30 4.35 -20.25
CA PHE A 274 6.55 3.59 -20.10
C PHE A 274 7.80 4.47 -20.16
N GLU A 275 7.76 5.59 -20.87
CA GLU A 275 8.97 6.34 -21.21
C GLU A 275 9.68 6.97 -20.00
N MET A 276 8.92 7.34 -18.97
CA MET A 276 9.43 8.00 -17.75
C MET A 276 9.07 7.20 -16.49
N SER A 277 9.07 5.87 -16.60
CA SER A 277 8.68 4.98 -15.51
C SER A 277 9.45 3.65 -15.60
N ASP A 278 9.63 3.00 -14.48
CA ASP A 278 10.16 1.64 -14.36
C ASP A 278 9.07 0.62 -14.70
N GLY A 279 8.61 0.63 -15.95
CA GLY A 279 7.43 -0.08 -16.42
C GLY A 279 6.13 0.71 -16.16
N LEU A 280 4.98 0.14 -16.55
CA LEU A 280 3.69 0.85 -16.43
C LEU A 280 3.33 1.11 -14.97
N ALA A 281 3.35 2.36 -14.56
CA ALA A 281 3.12 2.83 -13.19
C ALA A 281 4.07 2.22 -12.14
N ALA A 282 5.15 1.57 -12.57
CA ALA A 282 6.19 0.93 -11.77
C ALA A 282 5.67 -0.07 -10.71
N ILE A 283 4.49 -0.66 -10.93
CA ILE A 283 3.89 -1.68 -10.06
C ILE A 283 3.68 -3.01 -10.78
N PHE A 284 3.91 -4.10 -10.07
CA PHE A 284 3.85 -5.48 -10.55
C PHE A 284 2.63 -5.78 -11.46
N PRO A 285 1.35 -5.58 -11.02
CA PRO A 285 0.22 -5.99 -11.85
C PRO A 285 0.08 -5.17 -13.14
N SER A 286 0.46 -3.90 -13.12
CA SER A 286 0.38 -3.05 -14.32
C SER A 286 1.44 -3.42 -15.34
N ILE A 287 2.67 -3.70 -14.89
CA ILE A 287 3.77 -4.16 -15.76
C ILE A 287 3.40 -5.50 -16.39
N MET A 288 3.00 -6.49 -15.59
CA MET A 288 2.56 -7.81 -16.05
C MET A 288 1.46 -7.71 -17.11
N ASN A 289 0.40 -6.95 -16.80
CA ASN A 289 -0.75 -6.80 -17.70
C ASN A 289 -0.38 -6.08 -18.99
N SER A 290 0.56 -5.13 -18.94
CA SER A 290 1.04 -4.43 -20.14
C SER A 290 1.83 -5.34 -21.07
N VAL A 291 2.65 -6.25 -20.53
CA VAL A 291 3.36 -7.27 -21.32
C VAL A 291 2.37 -8.17 -22.05
N ILE A 292 1.35 -8.67 -21.35
CA ILE A 292 0.30 -9.51 -21.96
C ILE A 292 -0.48 -8.72 -23.02
N ALA A 293 -0.81 -7.45 -22.74
CA ALA A 293 -1.52 -6.58 -23.68
C ALA A 293 -0.71 -6.33 -24.95
N MET A 294 0.60 -6.05 -24.86
CA MET A 294 1.49 -5.89 -26.01
C MET A 294 1.52 -7.18 -26.84
N ARG A 295 1.62 -8.34 -26.21
CA ARG A 295 1.54 -9.63 -26.90
C ARG A 295 0.21 -9.81 -27.64
N CYS A 296 -0.92 -9.39 -27.03
CA CYS A 296 -2.24 -9.40 -27.65
C CYS A 296 -2.35 -8.46 -28.87
N LEU A 297 -1.59 -7.37 -28.88
CA LEU A 297 -1.52 -6.42 -30.00
C LEU A 297 -0.62 -6.90 -31.13
N GLY A 298 0.19 -7.94 -30.91
CA GLY A 298 1.06 -8.56 -31.92
C GLY A 298 2.56 -8.23 -31.78
N TYR A 299 2.97 -7.58 -30.70
CA TYR A 299 4.39 -7.38 -30.40
C TYR A 299 5.07 -8.73 -30.19
N SER A 300 6.27 -8.91 -30.72
CA SER A 300 7.11 -10.09 -30.46
C SER A 300 7.61 -10.09 -29.01
N VAL A 301 8.04 -11.24 -28.49
CA VAL A 301 8.78 -11.30 -27.21
C VAL A 301 10.13 -10.58 -27.30
N ASP A 302 10.68 -10.50 -28.50
CA ASP A 302 11.96 -9.83 -28.80
C ASP A 302 11.77 -8.34 -29.14
N ASP A 303 10.54 -7.82 -29.06
CA ASP A 303 10.29 -6.40 -29.28
C ASP A 303 10.92 -5.58 -28.15
N PRO A 304 11.64 -4.49 -28.45
CA PRO A 304 12.28 -3.66 -27.43
C PRO A 304 11.37 -3.18 -26.31
N GLN A 305 10.09 -2.91 -26.60
CA GLN A 305 9.12 -2.48 -25.59
C GLN A 305 8.74 -3.63 -24.64
N VAL A 306 8.62 -4.85 -25.17
CA VAL A 306 8.33 -6.04 -24.37
C VAL A 306 9.54 -6.42 -23.52
N ILE A 307 10.74 -6.41 -24.10
CA ILE A 307 11.99 -6.68 -23.37
C ILE A 307 12.13 -5.69 -22.22
N ARG A 308 11.99 -4.38 -22.48
CA ARG A 308 12.08 -3.36 -21.45
C ARG A 308 11.08 -3.61 -20.31
N ALA A 309 9.83 -3.93 -20.64
CA ALA A 309 8.80 -4.19 -19.63
C ALA A 309 9.12 -5.44 -18.79
N LEU A 310 9.65 -6.50 -19.44
CA LEU A 310 10.09 -7.71 -18.73
C LEU A 310 11.32 -7.44 -17.86
N ASP A 311 12.29 -6.67 -18.33
CA ASP A 311 13.46 -6.30 -17.55
C ASP A 311 13.07 -5.53 -16.26
N GLU A 312 12.11 -4.60 -16.35
CA GLU A 312 11.59 -3.89 -15.17
C GLU A 312 10.79 -4.83 -14.26
N PHE A 313 10.04 -5.77 -14.82
CA PHE A 313 9.32 -6.78 -14.06
C PHE A 313 10.26 -7.72 -13.28
N GLU A 314 11.33 -8.19 -13.93
CA GLU A 314 12.32 -9.08 -13.32
C GLU A 314 13.10 -8.43 -12.17
N LYS A 315 13.31 -7.12 -12.20
CA LYS A 315 13.94 -6.36 -11.10
C LYS A 315 13.15 -6.40 -9.79
N LEU A 316 11.85 -6.72 -9.84
CA LEU A 316 11.03 -6.92 -8.65
C LEU A 316 11.27 -8.27 -7.98
N GLY A 317 11.97 -9.19 -8.64
CA GLY A 317 12.28 -10.52 -8.14
C GLY A 317 13.44 -10.53 -7.16
N LEU A 318 13.31 -11.31 -6.09
CA LEU A 318 14.32 -11.55 -5.08
C LEU A 318 14.60 -13.05 -4.95
N GLU A 319 15.86 -13.45 -5.12
CA GLU A 319 16.30 -14.82 -4.85
C GLU A 319 17.02 -14.89 -3.51
N GLU A 320 16.57 -15.79 -2.64
CA GLU A 320 17.18 -16.01 -1.33
C GLU A 320 17.29 -17.51 -1.07
N GLY A 321 18.52 -18.02 -1.14
CA GLY A 321 18.80 -19.45 -0.96
C GLY A 321 18.05 -20.32 -1.98
N ASP A 322 17.09 -21.11 -1.49
CA ASP A 322 16.29 -22.04 -2.27
C ASP A 322 14.91 -21.49 -2.68
N THR A 323 14.62 -20.21 -2.41
CA THR A 323 13.36 -19.56 -2.71
C THR A 323 13.51 -18.38 -3.65
N PHE A 324 12.45 -18.10 -4.39
CA PHE A 324 12.26 -16.90 -5.19
C PHE A 324 10.92 -16.25 -4.84
N ARG A 325 10.94 -14.93 -4.65
CA ARG A 325 9.74 -14.13 -4.38
C ARG A 325 9.73 -12.83 -5.16
N MET A 326 8.54 -12.28 -5.34
CA MET A 326 8.32 -11.03 -6.06
C MET A 326 7.88 -9.91 -5.11
N GLN A 327 8.36 -8.71 -5.39
CA GLN A 327 7.89 -7.50 -4.75
C GLN A 327 6.77 -6.85 -5.59
N PRO A 328 5.78 -6.17 -4.98
CA PRO A 328 4.74 -5.44 -5.73
C PRO A 328 5.27 -4.19 -6.43
N CYS A 329 6.26 -3.55 -5.86
CA CYS A 329 7.03 -2.40 -6.32
C CYS A 329 8.25 -2.23 -5.41
N VAL A 330 9.02 -1.17 -5.60
CA VAL A 330 10.15 -0.78 -4.74
C VAL A 330 9.94 0.64 -4.20
N SER A 331 10.48 0.95 -3.01
CA SER A 331 10.19 2.18 -2.26
C SER A 331 11.41 3.09 -2.01
N PRO A 332 12.31 3.30 -2.97
CA PRO A 332 13.55 4.01 -2.69
C PRO A 332 13.35 5.47 -2.29
N VAL A 333 12.37 6.19 -2.85
CA VAL A 333 12.12 7.60 -2.47
C VAL A 333 11.51 7.67 -1.08
N TRP A 334 10.54 6.82 -0.78
CA TRP A 334 9.89 6.71 0.52
C TRP A 334 10.86 6.36 1.64
N ASP A 335 11.59 5.26 1.49
CA ASP A 335 12.56 4.80 2.49
C ASP A 335 13.68 5.80 2.70
N THR A 336 14.16 6.42 1.62
CA THR A 336 15.20 7.45 1.69
C THR A 336 14.71 8.68 2.45
N ALA A 337 13.49 9.14 2.18
CA ALA A 337 12.92 10.29 2.86
C ALA A 337 12.72 10.02 4.37
N TYR A 338 12.20 8.85 4.73
CA TYR A 338 12.05 8.48 6.14
C TYR A 338 13.38 8.27 6.87
N ALA A 339 14.34 7.57 6.25
CA ALA A 339 15.66 7.37 6.83
C ALA A 339 16.37 8.72 7.06
N LEU A 340 16.34 9.60 6.06
CA LEU A 340 16.92 10.94 6.15
C LEU A 340 16.25 11.77 7.27
N PHE A 341 14.94 11.75 7.36
CA PHE A 341 14.18 12.46 8.40
C PHE A 341 14.51 11.92 9.79
N ALA A 342 14.48 10.60 9.97
CA ALA A 342 14.78 9.96 11.26
C ALA A 342 16.22 10.20 11.71
N LEU A 343 17.21 10.17 10.79
CA LEU A 343 18.60 10.47 11.07
C LEU A 343 18.80 11.95 11.46
N GLY A 344 18.11 12.87 10.79
CA GLY A 344 18.12 14.28 11.13
C GLY A 344 17.52 14.53 12.52
N GLU A 345 16.40 13.88 12.84
CA GLU A 345 15.84 13.92 14.20
C GLU A 345 16.77 13.30 15.23
N ALA A 346 17.53 12.25 14.87
CA ALA A 346 18.54 11.63 15.74
C ALA A 346 19.83 12.45 15.92
N GLY A 347 19.83 13.72 15.54
CA GLY A 347 20.91 14.65 15.80
C GLY A 347 22.13 14.48 14.87
N VAL A 348 21.96 13.83 13.72
CA VAL A 348 23.02 13.84 12.68
C VAL A 348 23.18 15.27 12.17
N PRO A 349 24.41 15.80 12.07
CA PRO A 349 24.65 17.16 11.59
C PRO A 349 23.99 17.41 10.23
N ARG A 350 23.31 18.53 10.08
CA ARG A 350 22.58 18.90 8.86
C ARG A 350 23.46 18.97 7.61
N ASN A 351 24.76 19.16 7.78
CA ASN A 351 25.79 19.22 6.73
C ASN A 351 26.63 17.93 6.65
N ASP A 352 26.26 16.83 7.33
CA ASP A 352 26.93 15.54 7.18
C ASP A 352 26.91 15.12 5.70
N ALA A 353 28.07 14.68 5.18
CA ALA A 353 28.23 14.38 3.77
C ALA A 353 27.27 13.29 3.27
N ARG A 354 26.89 12.33 4.12
CA ARG A 354 25.94 11.26 3.80
C ARG A 354 24.51 11.80 3.70
N MET A 355 24.14 12.74 4.57
CA MET A 355 22.86 13.43 4.54
C MET A 355 22.74 14.31 3.29
N VAL A 356 23.82 15.04 2.97
CA VAL A 356 23.87 15.87 1.74
C VAL A 356 23.75 15.02 0.49
N LYS A 357 24.48 13.87 0.43
CA LYS A 357 24.38 12.94 -0.70
C LYS A 357 22.98 12.37 -0.89
N CYS A 358 22.31 12.06 0.22
CA CYS A 358 20.91 11.63 0.20
C CYS A 358 19.99 12.75 -0.32
N ALA A 359 20.17 13.99 0.13
CA ALA A 359 19.41 15.13 -0.36
C ALA A 359 19.64 15.38 -1.86
N ASP A 360 20.88 15.25 -2.35
CA ASP A 360 21.20 15.32 -3.79
C ASP A 360 20.41 14.28 -4.59
N TRP A 361 20.37 13.04 -4.10
CA TRP A 361 19.64 11.96 -4.75
C TRP A 361 18.14 12.26 -4.81
N LEU A 362 17.52 12.67 -3.69
CA LEU A 362 16.11 13.05 -3.65
C LEU A 362 15.79 14.24 -4.57
N LEU A 363 16.62 15.29 -4.57
CA LEU A 363 16.43 16.47 -5.41
C LEU A 363 16.47 16.15 -6.90
N GLN A 364 17.27 15.15 -7.33
CA GLN A 364 17.31 14.68 -8.71
C GLN A 364 16.03 13.95 -9.13
N LYS A 365 15.29 13.34 -8.17
CA LYS A 365 14.04 12.61 -8.41
C LYS A 365 12.80 13.50 -8.49
N GLN A 366 12.95 14.82 -8.31
CA GLN A 366 11.79 15.72 -8.39
C GLN A 366 11.17 15.78 -9.78
N VAL A 367 9.88 15.52 -9.88
CA VAL A 367 9.10 15.56 -11.13
C VAL A 367 9.05 16.96 -11.70
N ARG A 368 9.35 17.08 -13.00
CA ARG A 368 9.33 18.34 -13.75
C ARG A 368 8.30 18.34 -14.88
N ASN A 369 7.72 17.21 -15.17
CA ASN A 369 6.78 17.02 -16.28
C ASN A 369 5.34 16.90 -15.77
N ALA A 370 4.39 17.20 -16.65
CA ALA A 370 2.98 16.96 -16.36
C ALA A 370 2.67 15.46 -16.48
N GLY A 371 1.91 14.93 -15.52
CA GLY A 371 1.43 13.56 -15.50
C GLY A 371 -0.10 13.47 -15.49
N ASP A 372 -0.62 12.32 -15.13
CA ASP A 372 -2.07 12.04 -15.08
C ASP A 372 -2.83 12.99 -14.13
N TRP A 373 -2.23 13.34 -13.00
CA TRP A 373 -2.78 14.29 -12.02
C TRP A 373 -3.23 15.63 -12.63
N LYS A 374 -2.60 16.04 -13.77
CA LYS A 374 -2.87 17.29 -14.46
C LYS A 374 -4.29 17.36 -15.04
N VAL A 375 -4.89 16.20 -15.32
CA VAL A 375 -6.27 16.13 -15.85
C VAL A 375 -7.29 16.65 -14.83
N LYS A 376 -7.10 16.34 -13.56
CA LYS A 376 -7.96 16.81 -12.45
C LYS A 376 -7.48 18.13 -11.83
N ASN A 377 -6.24 18.52 -12.09
CA ASN A 377 -5.63 19.74 -11.57
C ASN A 377 -4.95 20.55 -12.70
N PRO A 378 -5.71 21.11 -13.66
CA PRO A 378 -5.16 21.75 -14.86
C PRO A 378 -4.28 22.97 -14.58
N GLU A 379 -4.49 23.68 -13.47
CA GLU A 379 -3.71 24.86 -13.09
C GLU A 379 -2.42 24.52 -12.31
N GLY A 380 -2.35 23.35 -11.68
CA GLY A 380 -1.19 22.92 -10.90
C GLY A 380 0.09 22.87 -11.72
N GLN A 381 1.24 23.15 -11.12
CA GLN A 381 2.56 23.00 -11.75
C GLN A 381 3.29 21.77 -11.17
N PRO A 382 4.10 21.04 -11.97
CA PRO A 382 4.82 19.87 -11.48
C PRO A 382 5.85 20.25 -10.41
N GLY A 383 6.05 19.38 -9.42
CA GLY A 383 6.96 19.66 -8.33
C GLY A 383 7.07 18.55 -7.27
N GLY A 384 6.22 17.53 -7.36
CA GLY A 384 6.21 16.41 -6.43
C GLY A 384 7.31 15.37 -6.67
N TRP A 385 7.27 14.30 -5.89
CA TRP A 385 8.10 13.10 -6.02
C TRP A 385 7.21 11.86 -6.15
N TYR A 386 7.71 10.82 -6.76
CA TYR A 386 7.11 9.49 -6.86
C TYR A 386 7.74 8.53 -5.83
N PHE A 387 7.15 7.37 -5.69
CA PHE A 387 7.52 6.37 -4.68
C PHE A 387 8.74 5.52 -5.08
N GLU A 388 8.83 5.15 -6.36
CA GLU A 388 9.78 4.20 -6.94
C GLU A 388 11.09 4.86 -7.40
N PHE A 389 11.90 4.20 -8.23
CA PHE A 389 13.10 4.81 -8.83
C PHE A 389 12.75 5.79 -9.95
N ASN A 390 11.75 5.48 -10.79
CA ASN A 390 11.23 6.37 -11.84
C ASN A 390 9.74 6.12 -12.07
N ASN A 391 8.91 7.15 -11.89
CA ASN A 391 7.47 7.11 -12.13
C ASN A 391 6.89 8.53 -12.31
N GLU A 392 7.42 9.30 -13.28
CA GLU A 392 7.11 10.73 -13.40
C GLU A 392 5.66 11.06 -13.74
N PHE A 393 4.89 10.10 -14.31
CA PHE A 393 3.47 10.30 -14.57
C PHE A 393 2.62 10.31 -13.29
N TYR A 394 3.13 9.70 -12.21
CA TYR A 394 2.39 9.49 -10.98
C TYR A 394 3.17 9.98 -9.75
N PRO A 395 3.45 11.30 -9.66
CA PRO A 395 3.97 11.85 -8.40
C PRO A 395 2.96 11.60 -7.27
N ASP A 396 3.47 11.17 -6.13
CA ASP A 396 2.70 10.88 -4.93
C ASP A 396 2.72 12.07 -3.98
N VAL A 397 1.54 12.45 -3.47
CA VAL A 397 1.38 13.58 -2.54
C VAL A 397 2.01 13.27 -1.19
N ASP A 398 1.89 12.02 -0.71
CA ASP A 398 2.44 11.57 0.56
C ASP A 398 3.98 11.53 0.54
N ASP A 399 4.56 10.91 -0.51
CA ASP A 399 6.01 10.93 -0.74
C ASP A 399 6.55 12.36 -0.82
N SER A 400 5.87 13.21 -1.57
CA SER A 400 6.30 14.61 -1.73
C SER A 400 6.32 15.37 -0.40
N ALA A 401 5.33 15.13 0.46
CA ALA A 401 5.30 15.72 1.80
C ALA A 401 6.44 15.18 2.67
N GLN A 402 6.68 13.85 2.65
CA GLN A 402 7.75 13.22 3.41
C GLN A 402 9.14 13.66 2.94
N VAL A 403 9.36 13.80 1.63
CA VAL A 403 10.61 14.34 1.06
C VAL A 403 10.84 15.79 1.53
N CYS A 404 9.80 16.62 1.51
CA CYS A 404 9.91 18.00 2.03
C CYS A 404 10.30 18.01 3.53
N LEU A 405 9.68 17.15 4.36
CA LEU A 405 10.05 16.98 5.76
C LEU A 405 11.52 16.56 5.92
N ALA A 406 11.95 15.58 5.13
CA ALA A 406 13.33 15.09 5.14
C ALA A 406 14.34 16.20 4.76
N LEU A 407 14.08 16.92 3.67
CA LEU A 407 14.91 18.02 3.20
C LEU A 407 15.00 19.18 4.22
N SER A 408 14.00 19.37 5.07
CA SER A 408 14.05 20.35 6.15
C SER A 408 15.14 20.04 7.20
N ARG A 409 15.66 18.82 7.23
CA ARG A 409 16.71 18.34 8.15
C ARG A 409 18.13 18.41 7.57
N VAL A 410 18.28 18.89 6.33
CA VAL A 410 19.57 18.98 5.64
C VAL A 410 19.92 20.43 5.31
N GLU A 411 21.19 20.78 5.46
CA GLU A 411 21.77 22.02 4.97
C GLU A 411 22.60 21.72 3.72
N HIS A 412 21.94 21.82 2.57
CA HIS A 412 22.53 21.50 1.29
C HIS A 412 23.50 22.63 0.83
N PRO A 413 24.70 22.32 0.29
CA PRO A 413 25.65 23.33 -0.18
C PRO A 413 25.05 24.32 -1.19
N ASN A 414 24.14 23.84 -2.07
CA ASN A 414 23.32 24.70 -2.91
C ASN A 414 21.94 24.94 -2.27
N GLY A 415 21.90 25.67 -1.17
CA GLY A 415 20.66 25.95 -0.44
C GLY A 415 19.60 26.69 -1.24
N ARG A 416 19.97 27.41 -2.29
CA ARG A 416 19.01 28.04 -3.20
C ARG A 416 18.25 26.98 -4.03
N TYR A 417 18.97 26.02 -4.59
CA TYR A 417 18.37 24.92 -5.37
C TYR A 417 17.42 24.09 -4.52
N GLN A 418 17.85 23.69 -3.30
CA GLN A 418 17.01 22.96 -2.35
C GLN A 418 15.73 23.75 -2.04
N ARG A 419 15.83 25.04 -1.71
CA ARG A 419 14.69 25.90 -1.40
C ARG A 419 13.71 26.02 -2.58
N GLU A 420 14.19 26.27 -3.79
CA GLU A 420 13.36 26.37 -4.99
C GLU A 420 12.65 25.06 -5.31
N SER A 421 13.30 23.90 -5.05
CA SER A 421 12.70 22.58 -5.22
C SER A 421 11.59 22.33 -4.21
N VAL A 422 11.82 22.64 -2.94
CA VAL A 422 10.80 22.50 -1.89
C VAL A 422 9.61 23.44 -2.14
N LEU A 423 9.85 24.68 -2.50
CA LEU A 423 8.75 25.63 -2.80
C LEU A 423 7.87 25.14 -3.95
N ARG A 424 8.46 24.61 -5.03
CA ARG A 424 7.67 23.97 -6.10
C ARG A 424 6.82 22.80 -5.61
N ALA A 425 7.38 21.98 -4.72
CA ALA A 425 6.63 20.86 -4.16
C ALA A 425 5.46 21.32 -3.28
N ILE A 426 5.69 22.31 -2.44
CA ILE A 426 4.63 22.90 -1.60
C ILE A 426 3.54 23.48 -2.50
N ASP A 427 3.88 24.24 -3.54
CA ASP A 427 2.91 24.80 -4.48
C ASP A 427 2.09 23.68 -5.17
N TRP A 428 2.75 22.59 -5.58
CA TRP A 428 2.07 21.44 -6.15
C TRP A 428 1.15 20.75 -5.14
N ILE A 429 1.62 20.46 -3.94
CA ILE A 429 0.83 19.84 -2.86
C ILE A 429 -0.39 20.70 -2.52
N LEU A 430 -0.21 22.01 -2.36
CA LEU A 430 -1.32 22.94 -2.10
C LEU A 430 -2.36 22.94 -3.23
N SER A 431 -1.91 22.83 -4.48
CA SER A 431 -2.81 22.74 -5.65
C SER A 431 -3.60 21.44 -5.69
N MET A 432 -3.10 20.37 -5.04
CA MET A 432 -3.74 19.05 -4.96
C MET A 432 -4.76 18.94 -3.82
N GLN A 433 -4.91 19.95 -2.94
CA GLN A 433 -5.94 19.91 -1.91
C GLN A 433 -7.33 19.66 -2.50
N CYS A 434 -8.00 18.62 -2.02
CA CYS A 434 -9.36 18.27 -2.42
C CYS A 434 -10.40 19.26 -1.88
N ARG A 435 -11.59 19.29 -2.49
CA ARG A 435 -12.70 20.18 -2.09
C ARG A 435 -13.14 19.99 -0.65
N ASN A 436 -13.03 18.78 -0.10
CA ASN A 436 -13.35 18.47 1.29
C ASN A 436 -12.30 18.96 2.30
N GLY A 437 -11.15 19.44 1.83
CA GLY A 437 -10.05 19.97 2.64
C GLY A 437 -8.90 19.02 2.89
N GLY A 438 -9.04 17.72 2.62
CA GLY A 438 -7.97 16.73 2.73
C GLY A 438 -7.17 16.57 1.44
N TRP A 439 -6.26 15.59 1.42
CA TRP A 439 -5.47 15.18 0.24
C TRP A 439 -5.58 13.68 0.01
N ALA A 440 -5.60 13.33 -1.27
CA ALA A 440 -5.46 11.97 -1.78
C ALA A 440 -4.00 11.71 -2.20
N SER A 441 -3.68 10.47 -2.59
CA SER A 441 -2.31 10.07 -2.95
C SER A 441 -1.88 10.65 -4.30
N PHE A 442 -2.69 10.47 -5.35
CA PHE A 442 -2.32 10.79 -6.73
C PHE A 442 -3.33 11.69 -7.44
N ASP A 443 -4.61 11.56 -7.11
CA ASP A 443 -5.69 12.18 -7.87
C ASP A 443 -6.51 13.16 -7.01
N LYS A 444 -6.68 14.40 -7.48
CA LYS A 444 -7.50 15.39 -6.81
C LYS A 444 -8.99 15.10 -7.04
N ASP A 445 -9.80 15.14 -5.96
CA ASP A 445 -11.26 14.96 -6.03
C ASP A 445 -11.71 13.67 -6.73
N ASN A 446 -11.01 12.56 -6.48
CA ASN A 446 -11.35 11.24 -7.00
C ASN A 446 -12.20 10.47 -5.97
N ASP A 447 -13.43 10.92 -5.78
CA ASP A 447 -14.30 10.55 -4.65
C ASP A 447 -15.72 10.10 -5.06
N ARG A 448 -15.95 9.82 -6.35
CA ARG A 448 -17.28 9.42 -6.85
C ARG A 448 -17.62 7.98 -6.44
N MET A 449 -18.17 7.80 -5.25
CA MET A 449 -18.50 6.51 -4.64
C MET A 449 -19.29 5.55 -5.53
N VAL A 450 -20.02 6.06 -6.53
CA VAL A 450 -20.77 5.23 -7.49
C VAL A 450 -19.87 4.23 -8.24
N PHE A 451 -18.59 4.55 -8.47
CA PHE A 451 -17.67 3.66 -9.16
C PHE A 451 -17.21 2.45 -8.32
N GLN A 452 -17.44 2.45 -7.02
CA GLN A 452 -17.23 1.26 -6.18
C GLN A 452 -18.23 0.13 -6.47
N TYR A 453 -19.33 0.43 -7.17
CA TYR A 453 -20.35 -0.56 -7.55
C TYR A 453 -20.14 -1.15 -8.95
N VAL A 454 -19.12 -0.71 -9.69
CA VAL A 454 -18.75 -1.34 -10.98
C VAL A 454 -18.31 -2.79 -10.71
N PRO A 455 -18.75 -3.78 -11.51
CA PRO A 455 -18.41 -5.18 -11.26
C PRO A 455 -16.92 -5.50 -11.14
N PHE A 456 -16.06 -4.69 -11.76
CA PHE A 456 -14.61 -4.80 -11.67
C PHE A 456 -14.01 -4.18 -10.37
N ALA A 457 -14.81 -3.54 -9.52
CA ALA A 457 -14.34 -2.81 -8.34
C ALA A 457 -14.08 -3.70 -7.11
N ASP A 458 -14.06 -5.02 -7.24
CA ASP A 458 -13.89 -6.00 -6.17
C ASP A 458 -12.46 -6.01 -5.56
N HIS A 459 -11.54 -5.23 -6.11
CA HIS A 459 -10.20 -4.99 -5.54
C HIS A 459 -10.15 -3.82 -4.53
N ASN A 460 -11.31 -3.23 -4.19
CA ASN A 460 -11.48 -2.16 -3.18
C ASN A 460 -10.55 -0.93 -3.36
N ALA A 461 -10.17 -0.63 -4.59
CA ALA A 461 -9.22 0.43 -4.91
C ALA A 461 -9.60 1.27 -6.13
N MET A 462 -10.90 1.28 -6.51
CA MET A 462 -11.38 2.03 -7.68
C MET A 462 -11.20 3.53 -7.54
N LEU A 463 -11.17 4.05 -6.33
CA LEU A 463 -11.09 5.49 -6.04
C LEU A 463 -9.83 5.82 -5.25
N ASP A 464 -9.45 7.09 -5.34
CA ASP A 464 -8.38 7.71 -4.55
C ASP A 464 -8.95 8.93 -3.78
N PRO A 465 -9.75 8.71 -2.74
CA PRO A 465 -10.32 9.79 -1.94
C PRO A 465 -9.26 10.41 -1.02
N ALA A 466 -9.51 11.64 -0.56
CA ALA A 466 -8.71 12.25 0.49
C ALA A 466 -8.72 11.39 1.75
N THR A 467 -7.55 11.24 2.40
CA THR A 467 -7.37 10.41 3.59
C THR A 467 -6.77 11.19 4.75
N VAL A 468 -7.02 10.72 5.96
CA VAL A 468 -6.61 11.41 7.19
C VAL A 468 -5.10 11.28 7.46
N ASP A 469 -4.51 10.14 7.12
CA ASP A 469 -3.08 9.87 7.28
C ASP A 469 -2.24 10.79 6.40
N ILE A 470 -2.52 10.89 5.10
CA ILE A 470 -1.85 11.83 4.19
C ILE A 470 -2.09 13.27 4.63
N THR A 471 -3.34 13.62 4.98
CA THR A 471 -3.67 14.97 5.42
C THR A 471 -2.90 15.36 6.69
N GLY A 472 -2.78 14.45 7.66
CA GLY A 472 -1.98 14.66 8.88
C GLY A 472 -0.51 14.92 8.59
N ARG A 473 0.10 14.12 7.71
CA ARG A 473 1.50 14.31 7.28
C ARG A 473 1.73 15.64 6.57
N ILE A 474 0.79 16.04 5.69
CA ILE A 474 0.88 17.33 5.00
C ILE A 474 0.82 18.48 6.00
N LEU A 475 0.00 18.40 7.06
CA LEU A 475 0.00 19.43 8.10
C LEU A 475 1.34 19.51 8.82
N GLU A 476 1.97 18.37 9.17
CA GLU A 476 3.30 18.34 9.76
C GLU A 476 4.34 18.98 8.82
N MET A 477 4.29 18.63 7.54
CA MET A 477 5.17 19.21 6.52
C MET A 477 4.96 20.72 6.39
N LEU A 478 3.73 21.19 6.26
CA LEU A 478 3.42 22.60 6.12
C LEU A 478 3.90 23.42 7.33
N ALA A 479 3.76 22.87 8.54
CA ALA A 479 4.26 23.49 9.76
C ALA A 479 5.80 23.71 9.74
N ALA A 480 6.55 22.73 9.22
CA ALA A 480 8.01 22.84 9.07
C ALA A 480 8.43 24.00 8.14
N TYR A 481 7.50 24.49 7.30
CA TYR A 481 7.71 25.62 6.40
C TYR A 481 6.91 26.88 6.78
N GLY A 482 6.46 26.98 8.03
CA GLY A 482 5.88 28.18 8.63
C GLY A 482 4.38 28.36 8.44
N TYR A 483 3.65 27.33 8.02
CA TYR A 483 2.20 27.35 7.98
C TYR A 483 1.63 26.97 9.36
N ASP A 484 0.72 27.76 9.89
CA ASP A 484 0.08 27.52 11.18
C ASP A 484 -1.45 27.32 11.05
N LYS A 485 -2.11 27.07 12.18
CA LYS A 485 -3.57 26.88 12.26
C LYS A 485 -4.40 28.05 11.71
N ASN A 486 -3.80 29.24 11.51
CA ASN A 486 -4.51 30.42 10.99
C ASN A 486 -4.55 30.45 9.46
N HIS A 487 -3.68 29.68 8.80
CA HIS A 487 -3.63 29.61 7.33
C HIS A 487 -4.88 28.93 6.76
N GLY A 488 -5.44 29.47 5.65
CA GLY A 488 -6.70 28.98 5.07
C GLY A 488 -6.71 27.53 4.64
N VAL A 489 -5.58 27.03 4.11
CA VAL A 489 -5.39 25.62 3.72
C VAL A 489 -5.40 24.72 4.95
N VAL A 490 -4.69 25.12 6.03
CA VAL A 490 -4.63 24.37 7.28
C VAL A 490 -5.99 24.30 7.95
N LYS A 491 -6.76 25.40 7.97
CA LYS A 491 -8.14 25.41 8.51
C LYS A 491 -9.05 24.39 7.82
N LYS A 492 -8.98 24.29 6.49
CA LYS A 492 -9.78 23.31 5.74
C LYS A 492 -9.36 21.88 6.09
N ALA A 493 -8.05 21.63 6.18
CA ALA A 493 -7.51 20.33 6.51
C ALA A 493 -7.86 19.88 7.92
N THR A 494 -7.74 20.78 8.92
CA THR A 494 -8.11 20.47 10.31
C THR A 494 -9.61 20.22 10.46
N GLU A 495 -10.45 20.94 9.72
CA GLU A 495 -11.89 20.68 9.69
C GLU A 495 -12.24 19.33 9.04
N PHE A 496 -11.50 18.94 7.96
CA PHE A 496 -11.61 17.61 7.38
C PHE A 496 -11.25 16.54 8.40
N LEU A 497 -10.08 16.62 9.04
CA LEU A 497 -9.63 15.66 10.04
C LEU A 497 -10.62 15.51 11.20
N ARG A 498 -11.19 16.63 11.67
CA ARG A 498 -12.19 16.61 12.76
C ARG A 498 -13.47 15.89 12.36
N LYS A 499 -13.91 15.99 11.09
CA LYS A 499 -15.10 15.30 10.58
C LYS A 499 -14.90 13.81 10.39
N GLU A 500 -13.68 13.41 10.06
CA GLU A 500 -13.33 12.01 9.79
C GLU A 500 -12.93 11.24 11.05
N GLN A 501 -12.97 11.87 12.24
CA GLN A 501 -12.70 11.15 13.48
C GLN A 501 -13.80 10.13 13.77
N GLU A 502 -13.40 8.91 14.10
CA GLU A 502 -14.31 7.85 14.52
C GLU A 502 -14.93 8.16 15.89
N PRO A 503 -16.10 7.59 16.22
CA PRO A 503 -16.77 7.85 17.51
C PRO A 503 -15.96 7.45 18.74
N ASP A 504 -15.00 6.50 18.59
CA ASP A 504 -14.10 6.07 19.67
C ASP A 504 -12.88 7.00 19.84
N GLY A 505 -12.72 8.00 18.99
CA GLY A 505 -11.62 8.96 19.00
C GLY A 505 -10.46 8.62 18.07
N SER A 506 -10.44 7.44 17.46
CA SER A 506 -9.41 7.03 16.50
C SER A 506 -9.60 7.65 15.11
N TRP A 507 -8.58 7.51 14.24
CA TRP A 507 -8.68 7.80 12.82
C TRP A 507 -8.22 6.61 11.99
N PHE A 508 -8.95 6.35 10.91
CA PHE A 508 -8.67 5.28 9.96
C PHE A 508 -7.35 5.52 9.22
N GLY A 509 -6.48 4.51 9.16
CA GLY A 509 -5.24 4.54 8.37
C GLY A 509 -5.44 3.85 7.02
N ARG A 510 -5.25 4.60 5.93
CA ARG A 510 -5.40 4.05 4.57
C ARG A 510 -4.13 3.32 4.12
N TRP A 511 -2.95 3.87 4.44
CA TRP A 511 -1.66 3.41 3.92
C TRP A 511 -0.80 2.63 4.92
N GLY A 512 -1.14 2.67 6.19
CA GLY A 512 -0.55 1.86 7.25
C GLY A 512 -1.62 1.18 8.08
N VAL A 513 -1.34 0.00 8.64
CA VAL A 513 -2.27 -0.80 9.45
C VAL A 513 -2.31 -0.26 10.88
N ASN A 514 -3.43 0.19 11.31
CA ASN A 514 -4.57 0.82 10.67
C ASN A 514 -4.90 2.08 11.47
N TYR A 515 -5.74 1.98 12.54
CA TYR A 515 -6.17 3.12 13.35
C TYR A 515 -5.04 3.70 14.20
N ILE A 516 -4.06 2.88 14.64
CA ILE A 516 -2.85 3.38 15.34
C ILE A 516 -2.06 4.31 14.42
N TYR A 517 -1.87 3.92 13.15
CA TYR A 517 -1.15 4.72 12.16
C TYR A 517 -1.87 6.03 11.83
N GLY A 518 -3.15 5.94 11.47
CA GLY A 518 -3.96 7.11 11.13
C GLY A 518 -4.04 8.11 12.30
N THR A 519 -4.27 7.61 13.52
CA THR A 519 -4.34 8.44 14.72
C THR A 519 -3.01 9.14 15.01
N MET A 520 -1.89 8.45 14.88
CA MET A 520 -0.56 9.03 15.06
C MET A 520 -0.29 10.19 14.09
N LEU A 521 -0.54 9.98 12.79
CA LEU A 521 -0.28 11.02 11.78
C LEU A 521 -1.15 12.25 11.96
N VAL A 522 -2.43 12.04 12.32
CA VAL A 522 -3.33 13.16 12.61
C VAL A 522 -2.85 13.94 13.82
N LEU A 523 -2.52 13.27 14.94
CA LEU A 523 -2.06 13.95 16.16
C LEU A 523 -0.77 14.74 15.91
N ARG A 524 0.21 14.18 15.18
CA ARG A 524 1.45 14.88 14.81
C ARG A 524 1.17 16.10 13.93
N GLY A 525 0.31 15.96 12.95
CA GLY A 525 -0.07 17.08 12.07
C GLY A 525 -0.78 18.21 12.83
N LEU A 526 -1.69 17.87 13.72
CA LEU A 526 -2.42 18.85 14.54
C LEU A 526 -1.50 19.61 15.51
N GLU A 527 -0.62 18.88 16.18
CA GLU A 527 0.38 19.46 17.08
C GLU A 527 1.30 20.42 16.33
N ALA A 528 1.85 19.98 15.20
CA ALA A 528 2.80 20.75 14.41
C ALA A 528 2.24 22.11 13.94
N VAL A 529 0.97 22.17 13.52
CA VAL A 529 0.31 23.45 13.12
C VAL A 529 -0.20 24.27 14.28
N GLY A 530 0.00 23.84 15.53
CA GLY A 530 -0.34 24.57 16.75
C GLY A 530 -1.80 24.47 17.17
N ILE A 531 -2.46 23.36 16.90
CA ILE A 531 -3.77 23.05 17.50
C ILE A 531 -3.56 22.76 18.99
N ASP A 532 -4.46 23.28 19.83
CA ASP A 532 -4.39 23.08 21.26
C ASP A 532 -4.61 21.60 21.61
N HIS A 533 -3.64 21.01 22.31
CA HIS A 533 -3.75 19.63 22.76
C HIS A 533 -4.89 19.37 23.75
N HIS A 534 -5.48 20.42 24.38
CA HIS A 534 -6.67 20.30 25.23
C HIS A 534 -7.98 20.20 24.43
N GLU A 535 -7.95 20.33 23.12
CA GLU A 535 -9.16 20.12 22.32
C GLU A 535 -9.74 18.72 22.58
N PRO A 536 -11.06 18.60 22.80
CA PRO A 536 -11.68 17.32 23.19
C PRO A 536 -11.37 16.16 22.24
N TYR A 537 -11.34 16.41 20.94
CA TYR A 537 -11.07 15.38 19.93
C TYR A 537 -9.61 14.92 19.95
N VAL A 538 -8.66 15.78 20.33
CA VAL A 538 -7.24 15.40 20.53
C VAL A 538 -7.09 14.52 21.76
N GLN A 539 -7.76 14.91 22.88
CA GLN A 539 -7.72 14.14 24.13
C GLN A 539 -8.40 12.77 23.99
N GLN A 540 -9.50 12.69 23.24
CA GLN A 540 -10.17 11.42 22.92
C GLN A 540 -9.23 10.45 22.18
N ALA A 541 -8.48 10.95 21.20
CA ALA A 541 -7.52 10.15 20.46
C ALA A 541 -6.35 9.64 21.33
N ALA A 542 -5.83 10.50 22.20
CA ALA A 542 -4.80 10.10 23.18
C ALA A 542 -5.33 9.03 24.15
N GLU A 543 -6.58 9.17 24.62
CA GLU A 543 -7.21 8.15 25.47
C GLU A 543 -7.37 6.83 24.74
N TRP A 544 -7.84 6.87 23.48
CA TRP A 544 -7.96 5.68 22.67
C TRP A 544 -6.61 4.95 22.53
N LEU A 545 -5.52 5.66 22.21
CA LEU A 545 -4.18 5.07 22.14
C LEU A 545 -3.76 4.43 23.47
N ARG A 546 -4.03 5.09 24.62
CA ARG A 546 -3.73 4.50 25.94
C ARG A 546 -4.49 3.20 26.20
N MET A 547 -5.77 3.16 25.82
CA MET A 547 -6.61 1.96 25.99
C MET A 547 -6.15 0.79 25.13
N MET A 548 -5.56 1.04 23.96
CA MET A 548 -5.08 0.00 23.03
C MET A 548 -3.70 -0.56 23.40
N GLN A 549 -3.07 -0.06 24.46
CA GLN A 549 -1.75 -0.54 24.86
C GLN A 549 -1.79 -1.97 25.41
N ASN A 550 -0.96 -2.85 24.86
CA ASN A 550 -0.81 -4.23 25.31
C ASN A 550 -0.15 -4.34 26.71
N ALA A 551 -0.33 -5.48 27.35
CA ALA A 551 0.23 -5.74 28.70
C ALA A 551 1.76 -5.69 28.74
N ASP A 552 2.45 -6.00 27.63
CA ASP A 552 3.90 -5.92 27.49
C ASP A 552 4.44 -4.49 27.31
N GLY A 553 3.54 -3.52 27.19
CA GLY A 553 3.84 -2.10 27.02
C GLY A 553 3.92 -1.63 25.56
N GLY A 554 3.85 -2.52 24.59
CA GLY A 554 3.82 -2.20 23.17
C GLY A 554 2.40 -1.98 22.65
N TRP A 555 2.30 -1.75 21.35
CA TRP A 555 1.06 -1.70 20.59
C TRP A 555 1.17 -2.57 19.34
N GLY A 556 0.04 -3.12 18.94
CA GLY A 556 -0.09 -3.89 17.72
C GLY A 556 -1.51 -3.87 17.21
N GLU A 557 -1.67 -3.88 15.90
CA GLU A 557 -2.95 -3.93 15.22
C GLU A 557 -2.84 -4.87 14.02
N VAL A 558 -3.78 -5.82 13.94
CA VAL A 558 -3.81 -6.78 12.83
C VAL A 558 -4.47 -6.16 11.59
N SER A 559 -4.06 -6.62 10.40
CA SER A 559 -4.69 -6.21 9.13
C SER A 559 -6.19 -6.53 9.08
N GLY A 560 -6.67 -7.50 9.87
CA GLY A 560 -8.10 -7.81 10.02
C GLY A 560 -8.96 -6.66 10.57
N SER A 561 -8.37 -5.64 11.19
CA SER A 561 -9.08 -4.45 11.67
C SER A 561 -9.75 -3.63 10.56
N TYR A 562 -9.35 -3.83 9.30
CA TYR A 562 -10.05 -3.24 8.15
C TYR A 562 -11.42 -3.87 7.88
N ASP A 563 -11.64 -5.11 8.32
CA ASP A 563 -12.87 -5.87 8.11
C ASP A 563 -13.74 -5.93 9.38
N ASP A 564 -13.10 -6.05 10.55
CA ASP A 564 -13.77 -6.17 11.85
C ASP A 564 -13.45 -4.97 12.74
N PRO A 565 -14.44 -4.09 13.00
CA PRO A 565 -14.26 -2.96 13.92
C PRO A 565 -13.88 -3.36 15.35
N ASN A 566 -14.15 -4.59 15.79
CA ASN A 566 -13.74 -5.07 17.11
C ASN A 566 -12.24 -5.39 17.20
N ALA A 567 -11.57 -5.50 16.06
CA ALA A 567 -10.12 -5.72 15.98
C ALA A 567 -9.31 -4.41 15.97
N LYS A 568 -9.96 -3.24 16.05
CA LYS A 568 -9.28 -1.92 16.11
C LYS A 568 -8.25 -1.89 17.23
N GLY A 569 -7.01 -1.51 16.91
CA GLY A 569 -5.91 -1.40 17.87
C GLY A 569 -5.54 -2.70 18.57
N SER A 570 -5.98 -3.85 18.06
CA SER A 570 -5.75 -5.16 18.66
C SER A 570 -4.82 -5.99 17.78
N GLY A 571 -3.79 -6.55 18.39
CA GLY A 571 -2.78 -7.41 17.76
C GLY A 571 -1.55 -7.58 18.64
N GLU A 572 -0.64 -8.45 18.23
CA GLU A 572 0.68 -8.59 18.86
C GLU A 572 1.46 -7.30 18.71
N SER A 573 2.19 -6.91 19.77
CA SER A 573 3.01 -5.70 19.75
C SER A 573 4.09 -5.78 18.69
N THR A 574 4.17 -4.73 17.86
CA THR A 574 5.22 -4.55 16.85
C THR A 574 6.09 -3.33 17.16
N ALA A 575 7.28 -3.28 16.61
CA ALA A 575 8.18 -2.16 16.81
C ALA A 575 7.67 -0.88 16.14
N SER A 576 7.18 -0.98 14.89
CA SER A 576 6.65 0.17 14.15
C SER A 576 5.36 0.71 14.75
N GLN A 577 4.38 -0.15 15.08
CA GLN A 577 3.09 0.30 15.64
C GLN A 577 3.25 0.82 17.08
N THR A 578 4.17 0.25 17.86
CA THR A 578 4.55 0.82 19.17
C THR A 578 5.16 2.21 19.00
N ALA A 579 6.06 2.39 18.04
CA ALA A 579 6.64 3.70 17.75
C ALA A 579 5.57 4.71 17.31
N TRP A 580 4.63 4.31 16.47
CA TRP A 580 3.50 5.16 16.04
C TRP A 580 2.65 5.61 17.22
N ALA A 581 2.23 4.68 18.09
CA ALA A 581 1.43 5.01 19.26
C ALA A 581 2.16 5.98 20.21
N VAL A 582 3.44 5.72 20.48
CA VAL A 582 4.27 6.60 21.31
C VAL A 582 4.41 8.00 20.70
N LEU A 583 4.68 8.09 19.39
CA LEU A 583 4.76 9.37 18.67
C LEU A 583 3.43 10.13 18.73
N GLY A 584 2.29 9.45 18.55
CA GLY A 584 0.96 10.03 18.65
C GLY A 584 0.66 10.57 20.06
N LEU A 585 0.96 9.79 21.10
CA LEU A 585 0.79 10.22 22.50
C LEU A 585 1.67 11.43 22.84
N MET A 586 2.94 11.43 22.39
CA MET A 586 3.83 12.57 22.59
C MET A 586 3.30 13.83 21.90
N ALA A 587 2.78 13.73 20.69
CA ALA A 587 2.14 14.83 19.96
C ALA A 587 0.87 15.36 20.67
N ALA A 588 0.15 14.50 21.39
CA ALA A 588 -0.97 14.91 22.23
C ALA A 588 -0.54 15.49 23.61
N ASN A 589 0.74 15.80 23.79
CA ASN A 589 1.34 16.29 25.04
C ASN A 589 1.24 15.31 26.22
N ASP A 590 1.16 14.01 25.95
CA ASP A 590 1.04 12.94 26.95
C ASP A 590 2.39 12.27 27.31
N MET A 591 3.50 12.97 27.07
CA MET A 591 4.88 12.48 27.21
C MET A 591 5.19 11.86 28.59
N ARG A 592 4.54 12.37 29.64
CA ARG A 592 4.78 11.92 31.03
C ARG A 592 3.90 10.75 31.47
N SER A 593 3.08 10.22 30.58
CA SER A 593 2.21 9.09 30.93
C SER A 593 2.99 7.79 31.09
N ASP A 594 2.45 6.91 31.93
CA ASP A 594 2.97 5.55 32.07
C ASP A 594 2.93 4.79 30.73
N SER A 595 1.97 5.11 29.87
CA SER A 595 1.85 4.48 28.55
C SER A 595 3.03 4.77 27.66
N VAL A 596 3.48 6.04 27.57
CA VAL A 596 4.69 6.40 26.81
C VAL A 596 5.91 5.73 27.42
N ALA A 597 6.07 5.79 28.76
CA ALA A 597 7.21 5.16 29.43
C ALA A 597 7.31 3.64 29.17
N ARG A 598 6.18 2.93 29.19
CA ARG A 598 6.10 1.49 28.88
C ARG A 598 6.39 1.20 27.41
N GLY A 599 5.92 2.06 26.49
CA GLY A 599 6.22 1.93 25.05
C GLY A 599 7.70 2.10 24.76
N ILE A 600 8.34 3.11 25.33
CA ILE A 600 9.80 3.28 25.23
C ILE A 600 10.53 2.07 25.82
N ALA A 601 10.10 1.57 26.98
CA ALA A 601 10.69 0.37 27.58
C ALA A 601 10.52 -0.88 26.70
N TYR A 602 9.39 -1.02 25.98
CA TYR A 602 9.18 -2.08 24.99
C TYR A 602 10.22 -1.97 23.87
N LEU A 603 10.35 -0.81 23.22
CA LEU A 603 11.33 -0.60 22.15
C LEU A 603 12.77 -0.89 22.60
N LEU A 604 13.16 -0.43 23.81
CA LEU A 604 14.51 -0.70 24.37
C LEU A 604 14.74 -2.19 24.67
N ARG A 605 13.71 -2.92 25.06
CA ARG A 605 13.81 -4.35 25.40
C ARG A 605 13.88 -5.23 24.15
N THR A 606 13.19 -4.85 23.09
CA THR A 606 13.04 -5.65 21.86
C THR A 606 14.08 -5.30 20.79
N GLN A 607 14.89 -4.25 20.99
CA GLN A 607 15.98 -3.93 20.08
C GLN A 607 17.02 -5.05 20.05
N GLN A 608 17.42 -5.48 18.87
CA GLN A 608 18.44 -6.47 18.63
C GLN A 608 19.86 -5.88 18.86
N LYS A 609 20.86 -6.74 18.97
CA LYS A 609 22.25 -6.32 19.20
C LYS A 609 22.86 -5.48 18.10
N ASP A 610 22.39 -5.66 16.85
CA ASP A 610 22.79 -4.91 15.67
C ASP A 610 22.11 -3.54 15.57
N GLY A 611 21.14 -3.26 16.43
CA GLY A 611 20.36 -2.02 16.44
C GLY A 611 19.02 -2.10 15.73
N SER A 612 18.70 -3.25 15.12
CA SER A 612 17.40 -3.51 14.44
C SER A 612 16.30 -3.93 15.43
N TRP A 613 15.08 -4.09 14.90
CA TRP A 613 13.97 -4.75 15.57
C TRP A 613 13.44 -5.88 14.69
N ASP A 614 12.91 -6.92 15.30
CA ASP A 614 12.20 -7.98 14.57
C ASP A 614 10.70 -7.66 14.49
N GLU A 615 10.14 -7.81 13.31
CA GLU A 615 8.73 -7.52 13.03
C GLU A 615 8.26 -8.39 11.85
N PRO A 616 7.71 -9.59 12.11
CA PRO A 616 7.19 -10.45 11.04
C PRO A 616 5.84 -10.00 10.49
N GLN A 617 5.11 -9.13 11.20
CA GLN A 617 3.77 -8.68 10.83
C GLN A 617 3.81 -7.72 9.62
N PHE A 618 2.71 -7.72 8.83
CA PHE A 618 2.49 -6.74 7.78
C PHE A 618 1.82 -5.52 8.38
N THR A 619 2.50 -4.39 8.34
CA THR A 619 2.05 -3.12 8.93
C THR A 619 1.75 -2.05 7.87
N GLY A 620 1.89 -2.38 6.60
CA GLY A 620 1.51 -1.54 5.46
C GLY A 620 0.34 -2.12 4.68
N THR A 621 -0.28 -1.31 3.84
CA THR A 621 -1.34 -1.74 2.95
C THR A 621 -1.23 -1.06 1.58
N GLY A 622 -1.37 -1.85 0.52
CA GLY A 622 -1.61 -1.34 -0.82
C GLY A 622 -3.10 -1.08 -1.03
N PHE A 623 -3.93 -2.11 -0.83
CA PHE A 623 -5.39 -2.02 -0.95
C PHE A 623 -6.05 -2.65 0.28
N PRO A 624 -6.66 -1.84 1.18
CA PRO A 624 -7.33 -2.36 2.36
C PRO A 624 -8.29 -3.51 2.03
N ARG A 625 -8.28 -4.57 2.83
CA ARG A 625 -9.06 -5.81 2.66
C ARG A 625 -8.61 -6.74 1.52
N VAL A 626 -7.70 -6.30 0.65
CA VAL A 626 -7.33 -7.05 -0.56
C VAL A 626 -5.84 -7.31 -0.65
N PHE A 627 -4.98 -6.36 -0.26
CA PHE A 627 -3.55 -6.45 -0.45
C PHE A 627 -2.79 -5.71 0.64
N TYR A 628 -1.98 -6.43 1.39
CA TYR A 628 -1.18 -5.92 2.51
C TYR A 628 0.30 -6.07 2.24
N LEU A 629 1.10 -5.26 2.93
CA LEU A 629 2.53 -5.12 2.70
C LEU A 629 3.30 -5.13 4.01
N LYS A 630 4.51 -5.69 3.96
CA LYS A 630 5.53 -5.46 4.97
C LYS A 630 6.61 -4.56 4.39
N TYR A 631 6.74 -3.39 4.97
CA TYR A 631 7.85 -2.48 4.71
C TYR A 631 9.00 -2.85 5.64
N HIS A 632 10.06 -3.48 5.12
CA HIS A 632 11.15 -3.98 5.96
C HIS A 632 11.90 -2.87 6.72
N MET A 633 11.83 -1.62 6.25
CA MET A 633 12.46 -0.49 6.94
C MET A 633 11.59 0.19 8.00
N TYR A 634 10.27 -0.07 8.07
CA TYR A 634 9.39 0.53 9.09
C TYR A 634 9.87 0.21 10.50
N ARG A 635 10.27 -1.01 10.74
CA ARG A 635 10.82 -1.49 12.01
C ARG A 635 12.17 -0.87 12.40
N GLN A 636 12.77 -0.04 11.56
CA GLN A 636 14.06 0.62 11.83
C GLN A 636 13.86 2.12 12.07
N TYR A 637 13.35 2.87 11.09
CA TYR A 637 13.29 4.31 11.23
C TYR A 637 12.17 4.82 12.14
N PHE A 638 11.02 4.12 12.30
CA PHE A 638 9.99 4.55 13.24
C PHE A 638 10.39 4.39 14.71
N PRO A 639 10.96 3.25 15.16
CA PRO A 639 11.51 3.15 16.51
C PRO A 639 12.62 4.17 16.79
N LEU A 640 13.53 4.40 15.84
CA LEU A 640 14.54 5.45 15.95
C LEU A 640 13.90 6.82 16.16
N LEU A 641 12.89 7.16 15.37
CA LEU A 641 12.17 8.42 15.46
C LEU A 641 11.48 8.58 16.84
N ALA A 642 10.81 7.52 17.33
CA ALA A 642 10.15 7.53 18.63
C ALA A 642 11.14 7.72 19.80
N LEU A 643 12.24 6.96 19.81
CA LEU A 643 13.29 7.08 20.82
C LEU A 643 13.93 8.48 20.84
N THR A 644 14.19 9.02 19.67
CA THR A 644 14.81 10.35 19.52
C THR A 644 13.86 11.45 19.96
N THR A 645 12.59 11.40 19.55
CA THR A 645 11.58 12.37 19.97
C THR A 645 11.41 12.36 21.50
N TYR A 646 11.36 11.17 22.09
CA TYR A 646 11.31 11.02 23.55
C TYR A 646 12.55 11.66 24.23
N ALA A 647 13.75 11.38 23.73
CA ALA A 647 14.98 11.94 24.29
C ALA A 647 14.98 13.48 24.27
N LYS A 648 14.60 14.10 23.14
CA LYS A 648 14.52 15.56 23.00
C LYS A 648 13.52 16.20 23.98
N MET A 649 12.36 15.57 24.14
CA MET A 649 11.33 16.06 25.06
C MET A 649 11.78 15.96 26.53
N VAL A 650 12.46 14.89 26.92
CA VAL A 650 12.98 14.71 28.29
C VAL A 650 14.12 15.69 28.58
N SER A 651 15.00 15.96 27.62
CA SER A 651 16.09 16.94 27.78
C SER A 651 15.63 18.40 27.77
N GLY A 652 14.38 18.68 27.41
CA GLY A 652 13.85 20.04 27.26
C GLY A 652 14.26 20.75 25.96
N GLU A 653 14.84 20.04 25.00
CA GLU A 653 15.26 20.57 23.70
C GLU A 653 14.12 20.65 22.67
N ALA A 654 12.91 20.16 23.01
CA ALA A 654 11.77 20.08 22.10
C ALA A 654 11.04 21.42 21.85
N SER A 655 11.61 22.56 22.23
CA SER A 655 10.94 23.88 22.21
C SER A 655 11.69 24.95 21.42
N SER A 656 12.47 24.59 20.40
CA SER A 656 13.11 25.62 19.57
C SER A 656 12.92 25.38 18.07
#